data_f25602fc1f1e94289ac6571271e6f986
#
_entry.id   f25602fc1f1e94289ac6571271e6f986
#
_cell.length_a   1.000
_cell.length_b   1.000
_cell.length_c   1.000
_cell.angle_alpha   90.00
_cell.angle_beta   90.00
_cell.angle_gamma   90.00
#
_symmetry.space_group_name_H-M   'P 1'
#
loop_
_entity.id
_entity.type
_entity.pdbx_description
1 polymer ?
#
loop_
_entity_poly.entity_id
_entity_poly.type
_entity_poly.pdbx_seq_one_letter_code
_entity_poly.pdbx_strand_id
1 'polypeptide(L)'
;MKRIISILLILSPLFVSAQHLPDSLRTAHVHAGNDSARYMTSKYLYDYYEELNKDSAFYYAQQCLQLAKRNNEILAEAIYMDNTAYQLIGMGKYAEALQYVLDVFKIVEDPKNERLNSWMLFSRPFNGSNRLLVLSYTHHMFAILMRETQNTEQEIFHYKEARRIASEIGYPVRQMLAAMNLGRSFTTVNKLDSALMYEKEAEQMTENSPYKKYLGQVYYSLGNIYFEKNNLPLALDYYHKGIVISEKENNLIGLANSYFFLSKYFLANRQKDSALFYSMQCLQTIKQVGIVRWYKVNLGTAYENVYLSYKLINQKDSLLKYEELTLITTDSLYNERIKNLTAFQAATLSEQLRLQQVEKEKIAYENNVRMYILIAGIAVLLLLAFIFYRNNRQKEKTNKTLQKTLTDLKSTQAQLIQSEKMASLGELTAGIAHEIQNPLNFVNNFSDVNKELLEELRAERLKPKAERDELTEEEIINDVIANEEKINHHGKRADGIVKGMLQHSRSNTGEKEPTDINKLADEYLRLSYHGMRSKDNNFNADIETRFDDTVGNINVVPQDIGRVLLNLYNNAFYAVNEKAKQQTAGYKPEVSIKTKKINGKIEMVVSDNGNGIPQNIVDKIFQPFFTTKPTGSGTGLGLSLSYDIVKAHGGEIIVAGKEGDGTEFIIQLPDK
;
A
#
# COMPACT_ATOMS: atom_id res chain seq x y z
N MET A 1 18.45 -12.02 40.54
CA MET A 1 18.01 -12.93 39.48
C MET A 1 17.50 -14.28 40.00
N LYS A 2 18.25 -15.11 40.76
CA LYS A 2 17.75 -16.43 41.25
C LYS A 2 16.44 -16.37 42.08
N ARG A 3 16.19 -15.36 42.91
CA ARG A 3 14.94 -15.24 43.72
C ARG A 3 13.70 -14.80 42.95
N ILE A 4 13.83 -14.06 41.84
CA ILE A 4 12.71 -13.68 40.99
C ILE A 4 12.29 -14.86 40.08
N ILE A 5 13.26 -15.65 39.61
CA ILE A 5 13.02 -16.91 38.90
C ILE A 5 12.35 -17.95 39.80
N SER A 6 12.68 -17.98 41.13
CA SER A 6 12.03 -18.87 42.10
C SER A 6 10.58 -18.50 42.39
N ILE A 7 10.20 -17.22 42.31
CA ILE A 7 8.79 -16.79 42.46
C ILE A 7 7.97 -17.16 41.20
N LEU A 8 8.57 -17.14 40.02
CA LEU A 8 7.94 -17.60 38.77
C LEU A 8 7.83 -19.13 38.65
N LEU A 9 8.72 -19.89 39.30
CA LEU A 9 8.69 -21.37 39.31
C LEU A 9 7.74 -21.94 40.40
N ILE A 10 7.33 -21.18 41.39
CA ILE A 10 6.36 -21.59 42.43
C ILE A 10 4.90 -21.37 41.97
N LEU A 11 4.69 -20.63 40.86
CA LEU A 11 3.37 -20.36 40.29
C LEU A 11 2.91 -21.36 39.20
N SER A 12 3.48 -22.54 39.13
CA SER A 12 2.94 -23.67 38.35
C SER A 12 2.62 -24.86 39.29
N PRO A 13 1.45 -25.48 39.32
CA PRO A 13 0.21 -25.22 38.60
C PRO A 13 -1.00 -24.98 39.53
N LEU A 14 -1.29 -23.78 39.87
CA LEU A 14 -2.62 -23.44 40.35
C LEU A 14 -3.34 -22.70 39.21
N PHE A 15 -4.50 -23.15 38.84
CA PHE A 15 -5.47 -22.46 37.97
C PHE A 15 -5.81 -21.07 38.57
N VAL A 16 -4.89 -20.13 38.45
CA VAL A 16 -5.17 -18.73 38.68
C VAL A 16 -5.98 -18.29 37.48
N SER A 17 -7.25 -17.99 37.66
CA SER A 17 -8.11 -17.46 36.62
C SER A 17 -7.41 -16.30 35.94
N ALA A 18 -7.52 -16.18 34.59
CA ALA A 18 -6.86 -15.14 33.81
C ALA A 18 -7.14 -13.70 34.27
N GLN A 19 -8.11 -13.49 35.15
CA GLN A 19 -8.48 -12.21 35.75
C GLN A 19 -7.49 -11.69 36.81
N HIS A 20 -6.71 -12.55 37.48
CA HIS A 20 -5.80 -12.15 38.57
C HIS A 20 -4.35 -11.86 38.09
N LEU A 21 -4.01 -12.26 36.84
CA LEU A 21 -2.65 -12.08 36.30
C LEU A 21 -2.24 -10.60 36.19
N PRO A 22 -3.08 -9.68 35.66
CA PRO A 22 -2.68 -8.28 35.57
C PRO A 22 -2.50 -7.59 36.92
N ASP A 23 -3.27 -7.96 37.92
CA ASP A 23 -3.18 -7.33 39.26
C ASP A 23 -1.90 -7.76 40.01
N SER A 24 -1.48 -9.03 39.86
CA SER A 24 -0.21 -9.50 40.40
C SER A 24 0.99 -8.86 39.67
N LEU A 25 0.90 -8.67 38.38
CA LEU A 25 1.94 -7.97 37.58
C LEU A 25 2.01 -6.47 37.94
N ARG A 26 0.86 -5.80 38.13
CA ARG A 26 0.80 -4.41 38.58
C ARG A 26 1.42 -4.24 39.96
N THR A 27 1.11 -5.15 40.88
CA THR A 27 1.73 -5.17 42.21
C THR A 27 3.23 -5.36 42.12
N ALA A 28 3.69 -6.31 41.31
CA ALA A 28 5.12 -6.54 41.08
C ALA A 28 5.81 -5.33 40.41
N HIS A 29 5.11 -4.62 39.53
CA HIS A 29 5.60 -3.39 38.90
C HIS A 29 5.81 -2.26 39.91
N VAL A 30 4.84 -2.04 40.79
CA VAL A 30 4.93 -1.01 41.83
C VAL A 30 6.08 -1.29 42.82
N HIS A 31 6.32 -2.56 43.15
CA HIS A 31 7.34 -2.99 44.07
C HIS A 31 8.69 -3.34 43.44
N ALA A 32 8.87 -3.04 42.13
CA ALA A 32 10.10 -3.31 41.41
C ALA A 32 11.29 -2.54 42.03
N GLY A 33 12.31 -3.28 42.50
CA GLY A 33 13.44 -2.71 43.23
C GLY A 33 14.49 -1.99 42.33
N ASN A 34 14.43 -2.15 41.04
CA ASN A 34 15.34 -1.49 40.11
C ASN A 34 14.70 -1.32 38.71
N ASP A 35 15.33 -0.54 37.83
CA ASP A 35 14.83 -0.23 36.50
C ASP A 35 14.70 -1.47 35.61
N SER A 36 15.62 -2.43 35.70
CA SER A 36 15.54 -3.68 34.91
C SER A 36 14.30 -4.53 35.33
N ALA A 37 14.02 -4.64 36.62
CA ALA A 37 12.82 -5.34 37.11
C ALA A 37 11.54 -4.59 36.73
N ARG A 38 11.55 -3.25 36.77
CA ARG A 38 10.45 -2.41 36.35
C ARG A 38 10.20 -2.51 34.84
N TYR A 39 11.25 -2.54 34.06
CA TYR A 39 11.16 -2.79 32.61
C TYR A 39 10.52 -4.16 32.33
N MET A 40 10.97 -5.23 32.97
CA MET A 40 10.42 -6.57 32.76
C MET A 40 8.94 -6.68 33.12
N THR A 41 8.52 -6.07 34.23
CA THR A 41 7.11 -6.06 34.63
C THR A 41 6.26 -5.21 33.68
N SER A 42 6.77 -4.05 33.22
CA SER A 42 6.12 -3.22 32.20
C SER A 42 5.98 -3.98 30.88
N LYS A 43 7.01 -4.72 30.48
CA LYS A 43 6.99 -5.56 29.29
C LYS A 43 5.89 -6.62 29.36
N TYR A 44 5.77 -7.35 30.47
CA TYR A 44 4.70 -8.35 30.64
C TYR A 44 3.31 -7.73 30.66
N LEU A 45 3.18 -6.53 31.24
CA LEU A 45 1.92 -5.77 31.22
C LEU A 45 1.60 -5.28 29.79
N TYR A 46 2.59 -4.82 29.03
CA TYR A 46 2.41 -4.50 27.62
C TYR A 46 1.93 -5.75 26.84
N ASP A 47 2.64 -6.86 26.95
CA ASP A 47 2.32 -8.12 26.26
C ASP A 47 0.87 -8.59 26.59
N TYR A 48 0.42 -8.37 27.84
CA TYR A 48 -0.95 -8.66 28.26
C TYR A 48 -1.99 -7.72 27.64
N TYR A 49 -1.71 -6.41 27.62
CA TYR A 49 -2.66 -5.41 27.14
C TYR A 49 -2.61 -5.15 25.64
N GLU A 50 -1.60 -5.62 24.93
CA GLU A 50 -1.31 -5.30 23.53
C GLU A 50 -2.55 -5.35 22.63
N GLU A 51 -3.35 -6.40 22.76
CA GLU A 51 -4.57 -6.61 21.97
C GLU A 51 -5.87 -6.35 22.75
N LEU A 52 -5.79 -6.21 24.09
CA LEU A 52 -6.97 -6.10 24.95
C LEU A 52 -7.35 -4.65 25.26
N ASN A 53 -6.36 -3.79 25.47
CA ASN A 53 -6.58 -2.39 25.85
C ASN A 53 -5.44 -1.50 25.33
N LYS A 54 -5.73 -0.74 24.30
CA LYS A 54 -4.73 0.07 23.60
C LYS A 54 -4.12 1.17 24.47
N ASP A 55 -4.90 1.79 25.33
CA ASP A 55 -4.41 2.86 26.21
C ASP A 55 -3.45 2.31 27.26
N SER A 56 -3.78 1.17 27.86
CA SER A 56 -2.90 0.47 28.80
C SER A 56 -1.64 -0.04 28.08
N ALA A 57 -1.77 -0.63 26.90
CA ALA A 57 -0.64 -1.08 26.11
C ALA A 57 0.29 0.09 25.74
N PHE A 58 -0.26 1.20 25.26
CA PHE A 58 0.49 2.41 24.97
C PHE A 58 1.23 2.93 26.20
N TYR A 59 0.54 3.00 27.36
CA TYR A 59 1.15 3.43 28.62
C TYR A 59 2.37 2.57 28.99
N TYR A 60 2.23 1.24 28.96
CA TYR A 60 3.34 0.35 29.32
C TYR A 60 4.44 0.30 28.26
N ALA A 61 4.12 0.47 26.98
CA ALA A 61 5.14 0.66 25.94
C ALA A 61 5.99 1.92 26.22
N GLN A 62 5.34 3.03 26.57
CA GLN A 62 6.03 4.27 26.95
C GLN A 62 6.88 4.11 28.21
N GLN A 63 6.40 3.37 29.22
CA GLN A 63 7.20 3.07 30.41
C GLN A 63 8.47 2.27 30.06
N CYS A 64 8.35 1.24 29.23
CA CYS A 64 9.51 0.49 28.78
C CYS A 64 10.48 1.35 27.97
N LEU A 65 9.94 2.19 27.08
CA LEU A 65 10.73 3.13 26.26
C LEU A 65 11.54 4.10 27.14
N GLN A 66 10.90 4.71 28.13
CA GLN A 66 11.57 5.64 29.05
C GLN A 66 12.67 4.94 29.87
N LEU A 67 12.40 3.73 30.36
CA LEU A 67 13.36 2.96 31.14
C LEU A 67 14.56 2.53 30.27
N ALA A 68 14.31 2.07 29.03
CA ALA A 68 15.36 1.70 28.09
C ALA A 68 16.25 2.90 27.75
N LYS A 69 15.64 4.05 27.47
CA LYS A 69 16.33 5.30 27.15
C LYS A 69 17.22 5.78 28.30
N ARG A 70 16.66 5.77 29.51
CA ARG A 70 17.40 6.17 30.74
C ARG A 70 18.61 5.29 31.02
N ASN A 71 18.54 4.01 30.64
CA ASN A 71 19.60 3.05 30.91
C ASN A 71 20.50 2.77 29.69
N ASN A 72 20.37 3.55 28.60
CA ASN A 72 21.12 3.40 27.33
C ASN A 72 20.98 2.01 26.69
N GLU A 73 19.84 1.35 26.87
CA GLU A 73 19.53 0.06 26.26
C GLU A 73 18.93 0.28 24.83
N ILE A 74 19.80 0.55 23.88
CA ILE A 74 19.47 1.07 22.54
C ILE A 74 18.48 0.18 21.78
N LEU A 75 18.67 -1.15 21.79
CA LEU A 75 17.75 -2.06 21.12
C LEU A 75 16.42 -2.23 21.87
N ALA A 76 16.43 -2.11 23.21
CA ALA A 76 15.20 -2.06 24.00
C ALA A 76 14.45 -0.76 23.75
N GLU A 77 15.14 0.37 23.60
CA GLU A 77 14.55 1.63 23.16
C GLU A 77 13.88 1.45 21.79
N ALA A 78 14.60 0.92 20.80
CA ALA A 78 14.11 0.70 19.45
C ALA A 78 12.85 -0.18 19.39
N ILE A 79 12.84 -1.33 20.07
CA ILE A 79 11.66 -2.21 20.07
C ILE A 79 10.43 -1.56 20.72
N TYR A 80 10.62 -0.73 21.77
CA TYR A 80 9.49 -0.05 22.39
C TYR A 80 9.08 1.23 21.69
N MET A 81 9.92 1.81 20.86
CA MET A 81 9.50 2.79 19.84
C MET A 81 8.57 2.13 18.80
N ASP A 82 8.92 0.96 18.29
CA ASP A 82 8.05 0.19 17.39
C ASP A 82 6.75 -0.24 18.06
N ASN A 83 6.79 -0.71 19.30
CA ASN A 83 5.59 -1.08 20.05
C ASN A 83 4.69 0.14 20.33
N THR A 84 5.28 1.29 20.59
CA THR A 84 4.56 2.57 20.70
C THR A 84 3.91 2.93 19.34
N ALA A 85 4.65 2.81 18.26
CA ALA A 85 4.14 3.04 16.91
C ALA A 85 2.96 2.10 16.59
N TYR A 86 3.05 0.84 16.98
CA TYR A 86 1.95 -0.13 16.82
C TYR A 86 0.65 0.35 17.48
N GLN A 87 0.72 0.82 18.74
CA GLN A 87 -0.45 1.33 19.43
C GLN A 87 -0.97 2.63 18.79
N LEU A 88 -0.06 3.53 18.37
CA LEU A 88 -0.42 4.76 17.66
C LEU A 88 -1.13 4.47 16.32
N ILE A 89 -0.66 3.49 15.55
CA ILE A 89 -1.35 3.02 14.34
C ILE A 89 -2.78 2.58 14.70
N GLY A 90 -2.93 1.78 15.75
CA GLY A 90 -4.24 1.35 16.22
C GLY A 90 -5.16 2.45 16.72
N MET A 91 -4.59 3.58 17.14
CA MET A 91 -5.33 4.79 17.50
C MET A 91 -5.59 5.71 16.28
N GLY A 92 -5.08 5.36 15.10
CA GLY A 92 -5.15 6.18 13.88
C GLY A 92 -4.15 7.35 13.85
N LYS A 93 -3.20 7.42 14.77
CA LYS A 93 -2.17 8.46 14.84
C LYS A 93 -0.98 8.13 13.95
N TYR A 94 -1.23 8.03 12.63
CA TYR A 94 -0.26 7.53 11.65
C TYR A 94 0.97 8.42 11.53
N ALA A 95 0.81 9.72 11.68
CA ALA A 95 1.91 10.70 11.61
C ALA A 95 2.92 10.50 12.74
N GLU A 96 2.42 10.33 13.98
CA GLU A 96 3.27 10.08 15.15
C GLU A 96 3.95 8.69 15.03
N ALA A 97 3.21 7.68 14.57
CA ALA A 97 3.74 6.34 14.35
C ALA A 97 4.87 6.32 13.33
N LEU A 98 4.72 7.06 12.21
CA LEU A 98 5.76 7.19 11.17
C LEU A 98 7.08 7.68 11.77
N GLN A 99 7.02 8.71 12.61
CA GLN A 99 8.22 9.28 13.22
C GLN A 99 8.96 8.23 14.07
N TYR A 100 8.23 7.50 14.91
CA TYR A 100 8.83 6.42 15.71
C TYR A 100 9.50 5.37 14.83
N VAL A 101 8.83 4.88 13.81
CA VAL A 101 9.37 3.83 12.93
C VAL A 101 10.60 4.32 12.16
N LEU A 102 10.59 5.55 11.66
CA LEU A 102 11.75 6.14 10.97
C LEU A 102 12.94 6.31 11.92
N ASP A 103 12.70 6.68 13.17
CA ASP A 103 13.77 6.82 14.14
C ASP A 103 14.33 5.45 14.56
N VAL A 104 13.49 4.39 14.60
CA VAL A 104 13.98 3.02 14.80
C VAL A 104 14.87 2.58 13.65
N PHE A 105 14.51 2.84 12.39
CA PHE A 105 15.36 2.49 11.25
C PHE A 105 16.77 3.08 11.38
N LYS A 106 16.90 4.35 11.79
CA LYS A 106 18.20 4.99 12.04
C LYS A 106 19.04 4.24 13.09
N ILE A 107 18.37 3.68 14.12
CA ILE A 107 19.04 2.90 15.17
C ILE A 107 19.48 1.53 14.64
N VAL A 108 18.57 0.80 13.99
CA VAL A 108 18.78 -0.61 13.65
C VAL A 108 19.55 -0.82 12.34
N GLU A 109 19.66 0.20 11.51
CA GLU A 109 20.51 0.17 10.31
C GLU A 109 22.00 0.32 10.65
N ASP A 110 22.36 0.93 11.78
CA ASP A 110 23.77 1.03 12.22
C ASP A 110 24.24 -0.31 12.83
N PRO A 111 25.20 -1.02 12.17
CA PRO A 111 25.72 -2.29 12.67
C PRO A 111 26.41 -2.21 14.05
N LYS A 112 26.85 -1.02 14.47
CA LYS A 112 27.48 -0.80 15.76
C LYS A 112 26.55 -1.09 16.93
N ASN A 113 25.25 -0.96 16.73
CA ASN A 113 24.23 -1.17 17.74
C ASN A 113 23.98 -2.65 18.09
N GLU A 114 24.61 -3.61 17.39
CA GLU A 114 24.50 -5.06 17.68
C GLU A 114 25.01 -5.43 19.09
N ARG A 115 26.00 -4.73 19.60
CA ARG A 115 26.73 -5.10 20.84
C ARG A 115 26.23 -4.38 22.09
N LEU A 116 25.22 -3.54 22.00
CA LEU A 116 24.87 -2.58 23.04
C LEU A 116 23.56 -2.92 23.78
N ASN A 117 23.23 -4.21 23.93
CA ASN A 117 21.98 -4.56 24.59
C ASN A 117 22.18 -5.65 25.65
N SER A 118 21.76 -5.35 26.90
CA SER A 118 21.79 -6.27 28.04
C SER A 118 20.40 -6.75 28.47
N TRP A 119 19.34 -6.04 28.08
CA TRP A 119 17.97 -6.34 28.48
C TRP A 119 17.28 -7.31 27.52
N MET A 120 16.36 -8.12 28.06
CA MET A 120 15.57 -9.03 27.26
C MET A 120 14.59 -8.26 26.37
N LEU A 121 14.78 -8.35 25.04
CA LEU A 121 13.92 -7.68 24.06
C LEU A 121 12.61 -8.45 23.82
N PHE A 122 12.71 -9.76 23.72
CA PHE A 122 11.60 -10.65 23.36
C PHE A 122 11.31 -11.65 24.47
N SER A 123 10.11 -12.23 24.46
CA SER A 123 9.64 -13.14 25.53
C SER A 123 10.43 -14.46 25.63
N ARG A 124 11.29 -14.75 24.66
CA ARG A 124 12.20 -15.92 24.69
C ARG A 124 13.63 -15.50 24.35
N PRO A 125 14.64 -16.15 24.94
CA PRO A 125 16.03 -15.94 24.57
C PRO A 125 16.23 -16.23 23.08
N PHE A 126 17.04 -15.41 22.42
CA PHE A 126 17.39 -15.55 21.01
C PHE A 126 18.92 -15.50 20.87
N ASN A 127 19.48 -16.46 20.15
CA ASN A 127 20.93 -16.61 20.01
C ASN A 127 21.48 -15.98 18.72
N GLY A 128 20.63 -15.36 17.90
CA GLY A 128 21.02 -14.65 16.70
C GLY A 128 21.21 -13.16 16.92
N SER A 129 21.30 -12.41 15.82
CA SER A 129 21.41 -10.95 15.85
C SER A 129 20.13 -10.29 16.37
N ASN A 130 20.19 -9.72 17.57
CA ASN A 130 19.09 -8.97 18.15
C ASN A 130 18.75 -7.72 17.34
N ARG A 131 19.74 -7.06 16.79
CA ARG A 131 19.54 -5.88 15.91
C ARG A 131 18.77 -6.24 14.65
N LEU A 132 19.16 -7.32 13.95
CA LEU A 132 18.43 -7.80 12.78
C LEU A 132 17.01 -8.27 13.13
N LEU A 133 16.81 -8.84 14.32
CA LEU A 133 15.48 -9.20 14.78
C LEU A 133 14.60 -7.97 15.01
N VAL A 134 15.14 -6.90 15.61
CA VAL A 134 14.44 -5.62 15.72
C VAL A 134 14.20 -5.02 14.33
N LEU A 135 15.18 -5.04 13.42
CA LEU A 135 15.02 -4.57 12.05
C LEU A 135 13.87 -5.31 11.31
N SER A 136 13.81 -6.65 11.47
CA SER A 136 12.67 -7.42 10.93
C SER A 136 11.33 -6.96 11.52
N TYR A 137 11.31 -6.64 12.82
CA TYR A 137 10.12 -6.11 13.49
C TYR A 137 9.75 -4.73 12.97
N THR A 138 10.72 -3.85 12.80
CA THR A 138 10.52 -2.50 12.27
C THR A 138 9.95 -2.52 10.85
N HIS A 139 10.50 -3.37 9.98
CA HIS A 139 9.90 -3.59 8.65
C HIS A 139 8.45 -4.06 8.75
N HIS A 140 8.15 -4.95 9.70
CA HIS A 140 6.77 -5.40 9.91
C HIS A 140 5.85 -4.26 10.39
N MET A 141 6.32 -3.39 11.30
CA MET A 141 5.57 -2.22 11.78
C MET A 141 5.33 -1.22 10.66
N PHE A 142 6.36 -0.96 9.86
CA PHE A 142 6.23 -0.07 8.71
C PHE A 142 5.24 -0.61 7.67
N ALA A 143 5.25 -1.93 7.43
CA ALA A 143 4.27 -2.57 6.56
C ALA A 143 2.83 -2.39 7.07
N ILE A 144 2.60 -2.52 8.39
CA ILE A 144 1.29 -2.24 9.00
C ILE A 144 0.88 -0.78 8.74
N LEU A 145 1.79 0.16 8.94
CA LEU A 145 1.53 1.58 8.69
C LEU A 145 1.20 1.83 7.20
N MET A 146 1.94 1.21 6.28
CA MET A 146 1.68 1.30 4.84
C MET A 146 0.32 0.72 4.45
N ARG A 147 -0.10 -0.37 5.09
CA ARG A 147 -1.44 -0.93 4.91
C ARG A 147 -2.53 0.05 5.32
N GLU A 148 -2.39 0.69 6.49
CA GLU A 148 -3.39 1.65 6.98
C GLU A 148 -3.46 2.91 6.11
N THR A 149 -2.34 3.29 5.50
CA THR A 149 -2.25 4.41 4.55
C THR A 149 -2.50 4.01 3.09
N GLN A 150 -2.92 2.76 2.85
CA GLN A 150 -3.29 2.19 1.54
C GLN A 150 -2.16 2.13 0.51
N ASN A 151 -0.93 2.12 0.97
CA ASN A 151 0.22 1.90 0.10
C ASN A 151 0.57 0.40 0.04
N THR A 152 -0.20 -0.37 -0.71
CA THR A 152 -0.07 -1.83 -0.74
C THR A 152 1.26 -2.30 -1.35
N GLU A 153 1.88 -1.51 -2.21
CA GLU A 153 3.18 -1.87 -2.77
C GLU A 153 4.26 -1.83 -1.69
N GLN A 154 4.31 -0.75 -0.92
CA GLN A 154 5.25 -0.63 0.21
C GLN A 154 4.91 -1.61 1.34
N GLU A 155 3.64 -1.85 1.61
CA GLU A 155 3.21 -2.88 2.54
C GLU A 155 3.82 -4.24 2.19
N ILE A 156 3.63 -4.72 0.96
CA ILE A 156 4.16 -6.01 0.48
C ILE A 156 5.68 -6.01 0.50
N PHE A 157 6.32 -4.94 0.08
CA PHE A 157 7.79 -4.82 0.11
C PHE A 157 8.31 -5.02 1.53
N HIS A 158 7.79 -4.29 2.51
CA HIS A 158 8.28 -4.34 3.87
C HIS A 158 7.95 -5.66 4.59
N TYR A 159 6.81 -6.30 4.31
CA TYR A 159 6.56 -7.65 4.83
C TYR A 159 7.51 -8.69 4.23
N LYS A 160 7.87 -8.56 2.95
CA LYS A 160 8.89 -9.44 2.34
C LYS A 160 10.26 -9.26 3.00
N GLU A 161 10.67 -8.02 3.27
CA GLU A 161 11.93 -7.74 3.96
C GLU A 161 11.90 -8.27 5.40
N ALA A 162 10.80 -8.04 6.14
CA ALA A 162 10.61 -8.60 7.47
C ALA A 162 10.77 -10.13 7.48
N ARG A 163 10.14 -10.80 6.50
CA ARG A 163 10.21 -12.27 6.35
C ARG A 163 11.62 -12.73 5.95
N ARG A 164 12.27 -12.03 5.00
CA ARG A 164 13.63 -12.35 4.55
C ARG A 164 14.61 -12.30 5.72
N ILE A 165 14.60 -11.20 6.46
CA ILE A 165 15.48 -11.03 7.62
C ILE A 165 15.17 -12.08 8.70
N ALA A 166 13.89 -12.33 9.01
CA ALA A 166 13.50 -13.35 9.98
C ALA A 166 13.93 -14.75 9.58
N SER A 167 13.89 -15.08 8.28
CA SER A 167 14.40 -16.35 7.74
C SER A 167 15.92 -16.45 7.85
N GLU A 168 16.65 -15.40 7.51
CA GLU A 168 18.11 -15.32 7.56
C GLU A 168 18.64 -15.52 8.97
N ILE A 169 18.00 -14.94 9.98
CA ILE A 169 18.40 -15.10 11.38
C ILE A 169 17.80 -16.33 12.06
N GLY A 170 16.98 -17.12 11.36
CA GLY A 170 16.36 -18.32 11.91
C GLY A 170 15.30 -18.04 12.99
N TYR A 171 14.46 -16.99 12.83
CA TYR A 171 13.41 -16.65 13.79
C TYR A 171 12.01 -16.97 13.25
N PRO A 172 11.48 -18.20 13.44
CA PRO A 172 10.31 -18.70 12.72
C PRO A 172 9.02 -17.94 13.05
N VAL A 173 8.89 -17.38 14.25
CA VAL A 173 7.68 -16.62 14.63
C VAL A 173 7.50 -15.38 13.78
N ARG A 174 8.57 -14.64 13.52
CA ARG A 174 8.51 -13.45 12.64
C ARG A 174 8.29 -13.82 11.19
N GLN A 175 8.92 -14.91 10.75
CA GLN A 175 8.69 -15.44 9.42
C GLN A 175 7.22 -15.81 9.21
N MET A 176 6.61 -16.50 10.16
CA MET A 176 5.19 -16.89 10.18
C MET A 176 4.27 -15.65 10.13
N LEU A 177 4.49 -14.67 11.01
CA LEU A 177 3.68 -13.45 11.06
C LEU A 177 3.78 -12.63 9.76
N ALA A 178 4.97 -12.56 9.18
CA ALA A 178 5.18 -11.89 7.90
C ALA A 178 4.51 -12.65 6.75
N ALA A 179 4.58 -13.99 6.73
CA ALA A 179 3.88 -14.80 5.73
C ALA A 179 2.36 -14.63 5.81
N MET A 180 1.77 -14.69 7.01
CA MET A 180 0.35 -14.45 7.24
C MET A 180 -0.10 -13.06 6.74
N ASN A 181 0.70 -12.02 6.99
CA ASN A 181 0.37 -10.69 6.52
C ASN A 181 0.56 -10.55 5.00
N LEU A 182 1.59 -11.18 4.41
CA LEU A 182 1.77 -11.25 2.96
C LEU A 182 0.59 -11.93 2.27
N GLY A 183 0.10 -13.04 2.80
CA GLY A 183 -1.09 -13.71 2.29
C GLY A 183 -2.28 -12.76 2.21
N ARG A 184 -2.54 -12.02 3.28
CA ARG A 184 -3.61 -11.00 3.32
C ARG A 184 -3.37 -9.83 2.36
N SER A 185 -2.13 -9.33 2.27
CA SER A 185 -1.78 -8.26 1.33
C SER A 185 -1.98 -8.72 -0.12
N PHE A 186 -1.55 -9.93 -0.46
CA PHE A 186 -1.77 -10.49 -1.80
C PHE A 186 -3.25 -10.76 -2.10
N THR A 187 -4.06 -11.13 -1.11
CA THR A 187 -5.51 -11.23 -1.27
C THR A 187 -6.11 -9.85 -1.60
N THR A 188 -5.66 -8.79 -0.92
CA THR A 188 -6.15 -7.43 -1.17
C THR A 188 -5.82 -6.96 -2.59
N VAL A 189 -4.68 -7.37 -3.14
CA VAL A 189 -4.28 -7.10 -4.53
C VAL A 189 -4.67 -8.23 -5.50
N ASN A 190 -5.61 -9.10 -5.14
CA ASN A 190 -6.17 -10.24 -5.90
C ASN A 190 -5.12 -11.16 -6.58
N LYS A 191 -3.91 -11.24 -6.05
CA LYS A 191 -2.89 -12.21 -6.44
C LYS A 191 -3.12 -13.50 -5.65
N LEU A 192 -4.22 -14.19 -5.93
CA LEU A 192 -4.74 -15.27 -5.08
C LEU A 192 -3.80 -16.48 -4.97
N ASP A 193 -2.99 -16.77 -5.98
CA ASP A 193 -2.02 -17.87 -5.89
C ASP A 193 -0.85 -17.52 -4.96
N SER A 194 -0.35 -16.28 -5.03
CA SER A 194 0.64 -15.81 -4.08
C SER A 194 0.07 -15.74 -2.66
N ALA A 195 -1.18 -15.28 -2.52
CA ALA A 195 -1.88 -15.25 -1.25
C ALA A 195 -1.98 -16.65 -0.64
N LEU A 196 -2.40 -17.64 -1.45
CA LEU A 196 -2.53 -19.03 -1.02
C LEU A 196 -1.18 -19.62 -0.60
N MET A 197 -0.12 -19.36 -1.35
CA MET A 197 1.23 -19.82 -1.03
C MET A 197 1.67 -19.34 0.36
N TYR A 198 1.53 -18.04 0.62
CA TYR A 198 1.97 -17.46 1.90
C TYR A 198 1.06 -17.85 3.07
N GLU A 199 -0.26 -17.94 2.87
CA GLU A 199 -1.16 -18.38 3.94
C GLU A 199 -1.01 -19.87 4.26
N LYS A 200 -0.68 -20.72 3.27
CA LYS A 200 -0.34 -22.13 3.52
C LYS A 200 0.98 -22.29 4.27
N GLU A 201 1.98 -21.46 3.96
CA GLU A 201 3.19 -21.40 4.76
C GLU A 201 2.88 -21.00 6.21
N ALA A 202 2.05 -19.96 6.40
CA ALA A 202 1.63 -19.50 7.72
C ALA A 202 0.82 -20.56 8.47
N GLU A 203 -0.07 -21.29 7.81
CA GLU A 203 -0.82 -22.43 8.37
C GLU A 203 0.13 -23.48 8.94
N GLN A 204 1.04 -23.99 8.11
CA GLN A 204 2.01 -25.03 8.51
C GLN A 204 2.89 -24.58 9.69
N MET A 205 3.37 -23.34 9.64
CA MET A 205 4.20 -22.80 10.71
C MET A 205 3.41 -22.60 12.02
N THR A 206 2.13 -22.19 11.93
CA THR A 206 1.29 -21.92 13.10
C THR A 206 0.83 -23.21 13.76
N GLU A 207 0.44 -24.21 13.00
CA GLU A 207 0.03 -25.53 13.52
C GLU A 207 1.12 -26.21 14.35
N ASN A 208 2.38 -26.04 13.94
CA ASN A 208 3.57 -26.61 14.59
C ASN A 208 4.19 -25.69 15.65
N SER A 209 3.48 -24.61 16.05
CA SER A 209 4.00 -23.61 16.97
C SER A 209 3.17 -23.48 18.26
N PRO A 210 3.71 -22.88 19.33
CA PRO A 210 2.91 -22.52 20.51
C PRO A 210 1.99 -21.30 20.26
N TYR A 211 2.03 -20.68 19.08
CA TYR A 211 1.30 -19.45 18.74
C TYR A 211 -0.03 -19.74 18.02
N LYS A 212 -0.74 -20.77 18.46
CA LYS A 212 -2.04 -21.21 17.88
C LYS A 212 -3.12 -20.13 17.90
N LYS A 213 -2.97 -19.09 18.71
CA LYS A 213 -3.86 -17.93 18.72
C LYS A 213 -4.00 -17.24 17.34
N TYR A 214 -2.99 -17.35 16.47
CA TYR A 214 -3.02 -16.79 15.12
C TYR A 214 -3.68 -17.72 14.08
N LEU A 215 -3.86 -18.99 14.41
CA LEU A 215 -4.40 -19.99 13.46
C LEU A 215 -5.81 -19.66 13.01
N GLY A 216 -6.64 -19.07 13.87
CA GLY A 216 -7.96 -18.55 13.50
C GLY A 216 -7.89 -17.50 12.40
N GLN A 217 -6.87 -16.62 12.47
CA GLN A 217 -6.67 -15.61 11.45
C GLN A 217 -6.20 -16.19 10.12
N VAL A 218 -5.33 -17.19 10.14
CA VAL A 218 -4.87 -17.91 8.95
C VAL A 218 -6.05 -18.63 8.31
N TYR A 219 -6.89 -19.30 9.09
CA TYR A 219 -8.05 -20.05 8.56
C TYR A 219 -9.09 -19.14 7.91
N TYR A 220 -9.48 -18.02 8.52
CA TYR A 220 -10.43 -17.15 7.83
C TYR A 220 -9.82 -16.53 6.56
N SER A 221 -8.50 -16.27 6.55
CA SER A 221 -7.81 -15.76 5.38
C SER A 221 -7.78 -16.79 4.24
N LEU A 222 -7.47 -18.06 4.55
CA LEU A 222 -7.58 -19.17 3.60
C LEU A 222 -9.00 -19.33 3.09
N GLY A 223 -10.00 -19.28 3.98
CA GLY A 223 -11.40 -19.29 3.61
C GLY A 223 -11.75 -18.21 2.60
N ASN A 224 -11.27 -16.98 2.84
CA ASN A 224 -11.48 -15.87 1.92
C ASN A 224 -10.79 -16.10 0.57
N ILE A 225 -9.57 -16.58 0.56
CA ILE A 225 -8.85 -16.90 -0.69
C ILE A 225 -9.61 -17.97 -1.50
N TYR A 226 -10.08 -19.04 -0.84
CA TYR A 226 -10.85 -20.07 -1.54
C TYR A 226 -12.22 -19.56 -2.00
N PHE A 227 -12.85 -18.65 -1.26
CA PHE A 227 -14.08 -17.99 -1.69
C PHE A 227 -13.84 -17.18 -2.98
N GLU A 228 -12.78 -16.34 -3.01
CA GLU A 228 -12.43 -15.56 -4.18
C GLU A 228 -12.00 -16.43 -5.39
N LYS A 229 -11.47 -17.63 -5.12
CA LYS A 229 -11.18 -18.66 -6.14
C LYS A 229 -12.40 -19.47 -6.54
N ASN A 230 -13.58 -19.14 -6.02
CA ASN A 230 -14.85 -19.85 -6.25
C ASN A 230 -14.83 -21.33 -5.80
N ASN A 231 -13.96 -21.68 -4.86
CA ASN A 231 -13.97 -22.98 -4.21
C ASN A 231 -14.78 -22.93 -2.91
N LEU A 232 -16.10 -22.89 -3.08
CA LEU A 232 -17.05 -22.66 -1.99
C LEU A 232 -17.01 -23.72 -0.87
N PRO A 233 -16.85 -25.04 -1.15
CA PRO A 233 -16.74 -26.04 -0.09
C PRO A 233 -15.53 -25.84 0.81
N LEU A 234 -14.36 -25.60 0.23
CA LEU A 234 -13.15 -25.32 1.00
C LEU A 234 -13.22 -24.00 1.76
N ALA A 235 -13.80 -22.96 1.16
CA ALA A 235 -14.02 -21.69 1.85
C ALA A 235 -14.84 -21.89 3.12
N LEU A 236 -15.94 -22.62 3.02
CA LEU A 236 -16.82 -22.93 4.14
C LEU A 236 -16.10 -23.73 5.25
N ASP A 237 -15.35 -24.76 4.88
CA ASP A 237 -14.57 -25.57 5.81
C ASP A 237 -13.57 -24.72 6.60
N TYR A 238 -12.82 -23.87 5.91
CA TYR A 238 -11.85 -22.99 6.54
C TYR A 238 -12.48 -21.92 7.44
N TYR A 239 -13.63 -21.36 7.08
CA TYR A 239 -14.33 -20.43 7.97
C TYR A 239 -14.80 -21.13 9.25
N HIS A 240 -15.30 -22.37 9.18
CA HIS A 240 -15.69 -23.14 10.37
C HIS A 240 -14.47 -23.50 11.23
N LYS A 241 -13.36 -23.92 10.62
CA LYS A 241 -12.10 -24.13 11.35
C LYS A 241 -11.65 -22.85 12.07
N GLY A 242 -11.80 -21.71 11.38
CA GLY A 242 -11.49 -20.40 11.94
C GLY A 242 -12.31 -20.06 13.18
N ILE A 243 -13.61 -20.37 13.16
CA ILE A 243 -14.50 -20.22 14.32
C ILE A 243 -14.01 -21.11 15.47
N VAL A 244 -13.91 -22.42 15.24
CA VAL A 244 -13.57 -23.42 16.28
C VAL A 244 -12.26 -23.06 16.99
N ILE A 245 -11.22 -22.73 16.21
CA ILE A 245 -9.93 -22.40 16.83
C ILE A 245 -9.94 -21.03 17.53
N SER A 246 -10.67 -20.04 16.98
CA SER A 246 -10.78 -18.71 17.59
C SER A 246 -11.54 -18.77 18.91
N GLU A 247 -12.57 -19.58 19.02
CA GLU A 247 -13.28 -19.85 20.28
C GLU A 247 -12.35 -20.51 21.30
N LYS A 248 -11.65 -21.58 20.89
CA LYS A 248 -10.71 -22.32 21.74
C LYS A 248 -9.59 -21.44 22.30
N GLU A 249 -9.04 -20.56 21.46
CA GLU A 249 -7.94 -19.66 21.83
C GLU A 249 -8.44 -18.31 22.41
N ASN A 250 -9.75 -18.15 22.59
CA ASN A 250 -10.41 -16.91 23.02
C ASN A 250 -10.02 -15.68 22.18
N ASN A 251 -9.86 -15.89 20.85
CA ASN A 251 -9.48 -14.86 19.90
C ASN A 251 -10.72 -14.22 19.27
N LEU A 252 -11.25 -13.16 19.92
CA LEU A 252 -12.46 -12.48 19.44
C LEU A 252 -12.27 -11.84 18.05
N ILE A 253 -11.04 -11.40 17.71
CA ILE A 253 -10.75 -10.82 16.40
C ILE A 253 -10.83 -11.88 15.30
N GLY A 254 -10.22 -13.03 15.51
CA GLY A 254 -10.32 -14.19 14.60
C GLY A 254 -11.77 -14.65 14.43
N LEU A 255 -12.52 -14.67 15.51
CA LEU A 255 -13.93 -15.05 15.54
C LEU A 255 -14.79 -14.06 14.73
N ALA A 256 -14.65 -12.76 14.97
CA ALA A 256 -15.37 -11.71 14.23
C ALA A 256 -15.11 -11.77 12.73
N ASN A 257 -13.85 -11.97 12.32
CA ASN A 257 -13.50 -12.10 10.92
C ASN A 257 -14.10 -13.37 10.30
N SER A 258 -14.05 -14.51 10.99
CA SER A 258 -14.64 -15.77 10.50
C SER A 258 -16.15 -15.63 10.30
N TYR A 259 -16.88 -15.03 11.27
CA TYR A 259 -18.31 -14.77 11.13
C TYR A 259 -18.61 -13.77 10.00
N PHE A 260 -17.78 -12.73 9.83
CA PHE A 260 -17.95 -11.75 8.75
C PHE A 260 -17.89 -12.41 7.37
N PHE A 261 -16.82 -13.16 7.10
CA PHE A 261 -16.65 -13.80 5.80
C PHE A 261 -17.66 -14.93 5.57
N LEU A 262 -18.04 -15.64 6.63
CA LEU A 262 -19.08 -16.66 6.54
C LEU A 262 -20.45 -16.03 6.26
N SER A 263 -20.77 -14.87 6.85
CA SER A 263 -21.99 -14.13 6.51
C SER A 263 -21.98 -13.68 5.04
N LYS A 264 -20.86 -13.21 4.50
CA LYS A 264 -20.70 -12.87 3.08
C LYS A 264 -20.86 -14.08 2.17
N TYR A 265 -20.33 -15.23 2.59
CA TYR A 265 -20.53 -16.49 1.89
C TYR A 265 -22.03 -16.82 1.76
N PHE A 266 -22.79 -16.75 2.85
CA PHE A 266 -24.22 -17.05 2.85
C PHE A 266 -25.06 -15.98 2.14
N LEU A 267 -24.64 -14.71 2.19
CA LEU A 267 -25.23 -13.63 1.39
C LEU A 267 -25.08 -13.91 -0.12
N ALA A 268 -23.89 -14.27 -0.56
CA ALA A 268 -23.60 -14.59 -1.96
C ALA A 268 -24.42 -15.81 -2.44
N ASN A 269 -24.60 -16.82 -1.57
CA ASN A 269 -25.40 -18.01 -1.86
C ASN A 269 -26.90 -17.85 -1.53
N ARG A 270 -27.37 -16.65 -1.19
CA ARG A 270 -28.76 -16.30 -0.86
C ARG A 270 -29.38 -17.15 0.25
N GLN A 271 -28.57 -17.66 1.17
CA GLN A 271 -29.03 -18.44 2.33
C GLN A 271 -29.38 -17.47 3.47
N LYS A 272 -30.63 -17.05 3.50
CA LYS A 272 -31.16 -15.92 4.29
C LYS A 272 -30.88 -16.05 5.79
N ASP A 273 -31.26 -17.18 6.38
CA ASP A 273 -31.19 -17.39 7.84
C ASP A 273 -29.75 -17.46 8.31
N SER A 274 -28.91 -18.20 7.59
CA SER A 274 -27.49 -18.30 7.88
C SER A 274 -26.77 -16.96 7.71
N ALA A 275 -27.10 -16.22 6.65
CA ALA A 275 -26.53 -14.88 6.41
C ALA A 275 -26.84 -13.94 7.58
N LEU A 276 -28.10 -13.89 8.04
CA LEU A 276 -28.50 -13.07 9.17
C LEU A 276 -27.86 -13.55 10.46
N PHE A 277 -27.87 -14.85 10.73
CA PHE A 277 -27.27 -15.42 11.94
C PHE A 277 -25.80 -15.00 12.06
N TYR A 278 -24.98 -15.28 11.05
CA TYR A 278 -23.54 -15.00 11.12
C TYR A 278 -23.22 -13.50 11.06
N SER A 279 -24.03 -12.69 10.37
CA SER A 279 -23.85 -11.24 10.41
C SER A 279 -24.14 -10.66 11.79
N MET A 280 -25.14 -11.21 12.51
CA MET A 280 -25.45 -10.80 13.88
C MET A 280 -24.37 -11.27 14.86
N GLN A 281 -23.85 -12.50 14.72
CA GLN A 281 -22.72 -12.98 15.52
C GLN A 281 -21.48 -12.11 15.32
N CYS A 282 -21.18 -11.74 14.06
CA CYS A 282 -20.10 -10.81 13.75
C CYS A 282 -20.31 -9.47 14.47
N LEU A 283 -21.49 -8.87 14.33
CA LEU A 283 -21.81 -7.59 14.95
C LEU A 283 -21.69 -7.63 16.47
N GLN A 284 -22.17 -8.70 17.10
CA GLN A 284 -22.07 -8.89 18.56
C GLN A 284 -20.60 -8.98 18.98
N THR A 285 -19.80 -9.77 18.27
CA THR A 285 -18.37 -9.95 18.58
C THR A 285 -17.59 -8.65 18.39
N ILE A 286 -17.86 -7.89 17.31
CA ILE A 286 -17.23 -6.60 17.07
C ILE A 286 -17.57 -5.57 18.18
N LYS A 287 -18.79 -5.59 18.71
CA LYS A 287 -19.17 -4.73 19.83
C LYS A 287 -18.43 -5.09 21.12
N GLN A 288 -18.09 -6.36 21.33
CA GLN A 288 -17.28 -6.78 22.48
C GLN A 288 -15.81 -6.33 22.35
N VAL A 289 -15.23 -6.41 21.14
CA VAL A 289 -13.85 -6.00 20.87
C VAL A 289 -13.70 -4.48 20.79
N GLY A 290 -14.76 -3.77 20.43
CA GLY A 290 -14.73 -2.36 20.08
C GLY A 290 -14.34 -2.13 18.62
N ILE A 291 -14.19 -0.86 18.23
CA ILE A 291 -13.81 -0.49 16.86
C ILE A 291 -12.32 -0.80 16.66
N VAL A 292 -12.03 -1.80 15.84
CA VAL A 292 -10.66 -2.17 15.45
C VAL A 292 -10.39 -1.62 14.04
N ARG A 293 -9.51 -0.63 13.93
CA ARG A 293 -9.35 0.16 12.69
C ARG A 293 -8.58 -0.55 11.59
N TRP A 294 -7.60 -1.33 11.93
CA TRP A 294 -6.72 -2.03 10.97
C TRP A 294 -7.21 -3.39 10.48
N TYR A 295 -8.42 -3.75 10.82
CA TYR A 295 -9.06 -4.92 10.25
C TYR A 295 -10.11 -4.52 9.22
N LYS A 296 -10.25 -5.30 8.14
CA LYS A 296 -11.33 -5.11 7.16
C LYS A 296 -12.70 -5.18 7.84
N VAL A 297 -12.79 -5.89 8.95
CA VAL A 297 -14.01 -6.08 9.73
C VAL A 297 -14.04 -5.09 10.88
N ASN A 298 -14.94 -4.14 10.79
CA ASN A 298 -15.19 -3.10 11.80
C ASN A 298 -16.71 -2.91 11.98
N LEU A 299 -17.09 -2.01 12.84
CA LEU A 299 -18.50 -1.79 13.15
C LEU A 299 -19.33 -1.39 11.90
N GLY A 300 -18.78 -0.55 11.00
CA GLY A 300 -19.46 -0.15 9.76
C GLY A 300 -19.71 -1.33 8.83
N THR A 301 -18.67 -2.13 8.56
CA THR A 301 -18.82 -3.32 7.70
C THR A 301 -19.65 -4.43 8.35
N ALA A 302 -19.67 -4.52 9.67
CA ALA A 302 -20.56 -5.43 10.38
C ALA A 302 -22.02 -4.99 10.25
N TYR A 303 -22.34 -3.71 10.38
CA TYR A 303 -23.68 -3.19 10.12
C TYR A 303 -24.10 -3.37 8.66
N GLU A 304 -23.20 -3.15 7.71
CA GLU A 304 -23.45 -3.39 6.29
C GLU A 304 -23.86 -4.85 6.01
N ASN A 305 -23.15 -5.81 6.58
CA ASN A 305 -23.52 -7.25 6.42
C ASN A 305 -24.89 -7.55 7.01
N VAL A 306 -25.23 -6.97 8.16
CA VAL A 306 -26.59 -7.12 8.77
C VAL A 306 -27.64 -6.45 7.89
N TYR A 307 -27.36 -5.25 7.39
CA TYR A 307 -28.22 -4.56 6.41
C TYR A 307 -28.48 -5.43 5.18
N LEU A 308 -27.41 -5.97 4.56
CA LEU A 308 -27.54 -6.83 3.38
C LEU A 308 -28.32 -8.11 3.69
N SER A 309 -28.18 -8.66 4.89
CA SER A 309 -28.93 -9.84 5.34
C SER A 309 -30.42 -9.54 5.48
N TYR A 310 -30.79 -8.41 6.08
CA TYR A 310 -32.19 -7.97 6.17
C TYR A 310 -32.77 -7.60 4.80
N LYS A 311 -31.96 -7.04 3.91
CA LYS A 311 -32.34 -6.81 2.50
C LYS A 311 -32.69 -8.11 1.79
N LEU A 312 -31.90 -9.16 2.01
CA LEU A 312 -32.14 -10.49 1.44
C LEU A 312 -33.43 -11.15 1.98
N ILE A 313 -33.75 -10.89 3.26
CA ILE A 313 -34.98 -11.38 3.93
C ILE A 313 -36.19 -10.54 3.55
N ASN A 314 -36.00 -9.30 3.07
CA ASN A 314 -37.03 -8.30 2.78
C ASN A 314 -37.78 -7.79 4.03
N GLN A 315 -37.07 -7.63 5.15
CA GLN A 315 -37.63 -7.11 6.41
C GLN A 315 -37.36 -5.60 6.51
N LYS A 316 -38.36 -4.79 6.12
CA LYS A 316 -38.22 -3.34 5.90
C LYS A 316 -37.75 -2.53 7.12
N ASP A 317 -38.31 -2.78 8.30
CA ASP A 317 -37.99 -1.98 9.51
C ASP A 317 -36.53 -2.19 9.94
N SER A 318 -36.09 -3.45 9.98
CA SER A 318 -34.70 -3.80 10.30
C SER A 318 -33.76 -3.32 9.20
N LEU A 319 -34.16 -3.42 7.92
CA LEU A 319 -33.38 -2.92 6.79
C LEU A 319 -33.06 -1.45 6.97
N LEU A 320 -34.10 -0.60 7.16
CA LEU A 320 -33.91 0.85 7.30
C LEU A 320 -33.03 1.21 8.52
N LYS A 321 -33.27 0.53 9.64
CA LYS A 321 -32.44 0.72 10.85
C LYS A 321 -30.96 0.44 10.57
N TYR A 322 -30.64 -0.70 9.95
CA TYR A 322 -29.25 -1.06 9.74
C TYR A 322 -28.62 -0.34 8.55
N GLU A 323 -29.41 0.12 7.59
CA GLU A 323 -28.96 1.04 6.54
C GLU A 323 -28.49 2.37 7.16
N GLU A 324 -29.30 2.98 8.01
CA GLU A 324 -28.97 4.21 8.72
C GLU A 324 -27.70 4.04 9.59
N LEU A 325 -27.62 2.96 10.36
CA LEU A 325 -26.45 2.66 11.17
C LEU A 325 -25.18 2.44 10.31
N THR A 326 -25.32 1.80 9.17
CA THR A 326 -24.22 1.63 8.21
C THR A 326 -23.75 2.97 7.69
N LEU A 327 -24.66 3.81 7.22
CA LEU A 327 -24.33 5.13 6.67
C LEU A 327 -23.64 6.02 7.69
N ILE A 328 -24.22 6.16 8.88
CA ILE A 328 -23.65 7.00 9.97
C ILE A 328 -22.28 6.49 10.37
N THR A 329 -22.14 5.16 10.55
CA THR A 329 -20.88 4.57 11.03
C THR A 329 -19.81 4.64 9.96
N THR A 330 -20.17 4.36 8.70
CA THR A 330 -19.22 4.39 7.58
C THR A 330 -18.76 5.82 7.31
N ASP A 331 -19.67 6.81 7.34
CA ASP A 331 -19.31 8.22 7.19
C ASP A 331 -18.37 8.69 8.30
N SER A 332 -18.69 8.35 9.54
CA SER A 332 -17.82 8.66 10.69
C SER A 332 -16.42 8.06 10.54
N LEU A 333 -16.34 6.76 10.21
CA LEU A 333 -15.07 6.06 10.01
C LEU A 333 -14.29 6.62 8.81
N TYR A 334 -15.00 6.98 7.74
CA TYR A 334 -14.42 7.59 6.55
C TYR A 334 -13.83 8.97 6.85
N ASN A 335 -14.61 9.84 7.52
CA ASN A 335 -14.17 11.18 7.89
C ASN A 335 -12.96 11.14 8.84
N GLU A 336 -12.98 10.24 9.81
CA GLU A 336 -11.85 10.00 10.70
C GLU A 336 -10.63 9.50 9.93
N ARG A 337 -10.82 8.59 9.00
CA ARG A 337 -9.74 8.08 8.15
C ARG A 337 -9.13 9.18 7.27
N ILE A 338 -9.95 10.01 6.64
CA ILE A 338 -9.48 11.17 5.86
C ILE A 338 -8.65 12.09 6.74
N LYS A 339 -9.13 12.42 7.93
CA LYS A 339 -8.38 13.25 8.89
C LYS A 339 -7.01 12.65 9.21
N ASN A 340 -6.96 11.36 9.49
CA ASN A 340 -5.73 10.66 9.85
C ASN A 340 -4.76 10.56 8.67
N LEU A 341 -5.26 10.30 7.46
CA LEU A 341 -4.47 10.28 6.24
C LEU A 341 -3.94 11.68 5.89
N THR A 342 -4.76 12.72 6.05
CA THR A 342 -4.32 14.10 5.84
C THR A 342 -3.21 14.48 6.82
N ALA A 343 -3.34 14.10 8.09
CA ALA A 343 -2.29 14.32 9.09
C ALA A 343 -1.00 13.56 8.74
N PHE A 344 -1.12 12.32 8.24
CA PHE A 344 0.02 11.52 7.79
C PHE A 344 0.73 12.17 6.58
N GLN A 345 -0.05 12.62 5.59
CA GLN A 345 0.50 13.35 4.43
C GLN A 345 1.23 14.62 4.86
N ALA A 346 0.62 15.38 5.77
CA ALA A 346 1.23 16.60 6.31
C ALA A 346 2.54 16.28 7.05
N ALA A 347 2.58 15.23 7.85
CA ALA A 347 3.79 14.79 8.55
C ALA A 347 4.89 14.35 7.56
N THR A 348 4.53 13.58 6.54
CA THR A 348 5.46 13.14 5.50
C THR A 348 6.06 14.33 4.76
N LEU A 349 5.22 15.29 4.40
CA LEU A 349 5.65 16.52 3.74
C LEU A 349 6.55 17.37 4.67
N SER A 350 6.19 17.49 5.96
CA SER A 350 6.98 18.26 6.93
C SER A 350 8.36 17.65 7.14
N GLU A 351 8.47 16.33 7.22
CA GLU A 351 9.77 15.65 7.35
C GLU A 351 10.62 15.78 6.09
N GLN A 352 10.03 15.73 4.89
CA GLN A 352 10.72 16.05 3.66
C GLN A 352 11.28 17.48 3.67
N LEU A 353 10.46 18.43 4.09
CA LEU A 353 10.89 19.83 4.19
C LEU A 353 12.00 19.99 5.23
N ARG A 354 11.90 19.28 6.37
CA ARG A 354 12.94 19.25 7.40
C ARG A 354 14.27 18.70 6.88
N LEU A 355 14.23 17.58 6.18
CA LEU A 355 15.43 16.97 5.58
C LEU A 355 16.08 17.90 4.54
N GLN A 356 15.26 18.52 3.69
CA GLN A 356 15.73 19.53 2.75
C GLN A 356 16.34 20.75 3.46
N GLN A 357 15.77 21.13 4.60
CA GLN A 357 16.29 22.26 5.37
C GLN A 357 17.64 21.91 6.03
N VAL A 358 17.77 20.72 6.61
CA VAL A 358 19.04 20.24 7.17
C VAL A 358 20.13 20.15 6.10
N GLU A 359 19.79 19.68 4.91
CA GLU A 359 20.71 19.64 3.76
C GLU A 359 21.10 21.06 3.32
N LYS A 360 20.13 21.98 3.25
CA LYS A 360 20.40 23.38 2.97
C LYS A 360 21.29 24.03 4.03
N GLU A 361 21.08 23.73 5.31
CA GLU A 361 21.90 24.23 6.41
C GLU A 361 23.33 23.69 6.35
N LYS A 362 23.51 22.41 5.98
CA LYS A 362 24.82 21.80 5.78
C LYS A 362 25.56 22.46 4.62
N ILE A 363 24.88 22.64 3.49
CA ILE A 363 25.44 23.34 2.31
C ILE A 363 25.74 24.81 2.64
N ALA A 364 24.86 25.46 3.41
CA ALA A 364 25.07 26.84 3.84
C ALA A 364 26.27 26.96 4.80
N TYR A 365 26.50 26.00 5.69
CA TYR A 365 27.68 25.97 6.57
C TYR A 365 28.98 25.83 5.76
N GLU A 366 29.00 24.94 4.78
CA GLU A 366 30.17 24.77 3.89
C GLU A 366 30.43 25.98 2.97
N ASN A 367 29.38 26.73 2.64
CA ASN A 367 29.46 27.92 1.81
C ASN A 367 29.61 29.25 2.59
N ASN A 368 29.41 29.24 3.92
CA ASN A 368 29.41 30.46 4.72
C ASN A 368 30.73 31.26 4.65
N VAL A 369 31.87 30.60 4.39
CA VAL A 369 33.16 31.28 4.21
C VAL A 369 33.20 32.07 2.87
N ARG A 370 32.40 31.68 1.85
CA ARG A 370 32.31 32.37 0.56
C ARG A 370 31.21 33.43 0.50
N MET A 371 30.23 33.36 1.41
CA MET A 371 28.98 34.14 1.33
C MET A 371 29.06 35.59 1.89
N TYR A 372 30.05 35.92 2.76
CA TYR A 372 30.13 37.28 3.29
C TYR A 372 30.35 38.37 2.22
N ILE A 373 30.85 38.00 1.05
CA ILE A 373 31.09 38.91 -0.09
C ILE A 373 29.83 39.10 -0.95
N LEU A 374 28.89 38.11 -0.93
CA LEU A 374 27.66 38.14 -1.77
C LEU A 374 26.45 38.79 -1.06
N ILE A 375 26.50 38.93 0.28
CA ILE A 375 25.34 39.38 1.09
C ILE A 375 24.95 40.84 0.77
N ALA A 376 25.93 41.72 0.47
CA ALA A 376 25.64 43.11 0.14
C ALA A 376 24.85 43.30 -1.17
N GLY A 377 25.08 42.42 -2.16
CA GLY A 377 24.35 42.46 -3.43
C GLY A 377 22.93 41.91 -3.33
N ILE A 378 22.74 40.86 -2.48
CA ILE A 378 21.43 40.23 -2.28
C ILE A 378 20.46 41.12 -1.49
N ALA A 379 20.97 41.92 -0.53
CA ALA A 379 20.16 42.86 0.25
C ALA A 379 19.44 43.89 -0.64
N VAL A 380 20.11 44.39 -1.69
CA VAL A 380 19.52 45.33 -2.65
C VAL A 380 18.43 44.65 -3.51
N LEU A 381 18.63 43.39 -3.93
CA LEU A 381 17.64 42.66 -4.73
C LEU A 381 16.38 42.30 -3.90
N LEU A 382 16.54 42.01 -2.62
CA LEU A 382 15.39 41.73 -1.73
C LEU A 382 14.56 42.98 -1.47
N LEU A 383 15.20 44.15 -1.40
CA LEU A 383 14.50 45.44 -1.24
C LEU A 383 13.63 45.75 -2.48
N LEU A 384 14.14 45.48 -3.66
CA LEU A 384 13.40 45.65 -4.92
C LEU A 384 12.25 44.62 -5.05
N ALA A 385 12.50 43.36 -4.66
CA ALA A 385 11.47 42.33 -4.65
C ALA A 385 10.32 42.61 -3.65
N PHE A 386 10.64 43.19 -2.50
CA PHE A 386 9.65 43.60 -1.51
C PHE A 386 8.75 44.75 -2.03
N ILE A 387 9.32 45.74 -2.73
CA ILE A 387 8.57 46.84 -3.34
C ILE A 387 7.64 46.29 -4.44
N PHE A 388 8.12 45.36 -5.25
CA PHE A 388 7.32 44.70 -6.32
C PHE A 388 6.17 43.84 -5.76
N TYR A 389 6.45 43.08 -4.69
CA TYR A 389 5.45 42.27 -4.01
C TYR A 389 4.31 43.07 -3.38
N ARG A 390 4.66 44.20 -2.75
CA ARG A 390 3.68 45.13 -2.15
C ARG A 390 2.75 45.75 -3.22
N ASN A 391 3.30 46.08 -4.39
CA ASN A 391 2.53 46.64 -5.48
C ASN A 391 1.58 45.62 -6.14
N ASN A 392 2.00 44.34 -6.27
CA ASN A 392 1.15 43.30 -6.83
C ASN A 392 0.00 42.90 -5.87
N ARG A 393 0.23 42.85 -4.58
CA ARG A 393 -0.79 42.51 -3.60
C ARG A 393 -1.91 43.58 -3.53
N GLN A 394 -1.60 44.81 -3.84
CA GLN A 394 -2.58 45.89 -3.90
C GLN A 394 -3.48 45.77 -5.14
N LYS A 395 -2.93 45.31 -6.27
CA LYS A 395 -3.71 45.02 -7.51
C LYS A 395 -4.61 43.82 -7.37
N GLU A 396 -4.16 42.74 -6.68
CA GLU A 396 -4.99 41.54 -6.47
C GLU A 396 -6.22 41.79 -5.58
N LYS A 397 -6.09 42.64 -4.56
CA LYS A 397 -7.23 42.97 -3.67
C LYS A 397 -8.37 43.69 -4.41
N THR A 398 -8.05 44.54 -5.39
CA THR A 398 -9.05 45.28 -6.18
C THR A 398 -9.78 44.36 -7.19
N ASN A 399 -9.08 43.38 -7.76
CA ASN A 399 -9.68 42.44 -8.71
C ASN A 399 -10.56 41.34 -8.04
N LYS A 400 -10.22 40.95 -6.79
CA LYS A 400 -11.00 39.91 -6.05
C LYS A 400 -12.40 40.41 -5.66
N THR A 401 -12.55 41.73 -5.42
CA THR A 401 -13.85 42.30 -5.05
C THR A 401 -14.85 42.31 -6.23
N LEU A 402 -14.33 42.41 -7.44
CA LEU A 402 -15.18 42.46 -8.66
C LEU A 402 -15.61 41.03 -9.11
N GLN A 403 -14.78 40.02 -8.86
CA GLN A 403 -15.11 38.63 -9.23
C GLN A 403 -16.06 37.93 -8.25
N LYS A 404 -16.09 38.41 -6.98
CA LYS A 404 -16.87 37.74 -5.93
C LYS A 404 -18.40 37.81 -6.17
N THR A 405 -18.87 38.89 -6.82
CA THR A 405 -20.31 39.11 -7.09
C THR A 405 -20.86 38.30 -8.27
N LEU A 406 -19.97 37.80 -9.14
CA LEU A 406 -20.39 37.02 -10.34
C LEU A 406 -20.35 35.48 -10.11
N THR A 407 -19.72 35.05 -9.06
CA THR A 407 -19.42 33.61 -8.86
C THR A 407 -20.42 32.89 -7.94
N ASP A 408 -21.16 33.64 -7.10
CA ASP A 408 -22.03 33.02 -6.08
C ASP A 408 -23.29 32.32 -6.66
N LEU A 409 -23.66 32.61 -7.89
CA LEU A 409 -24.84 31.99 -8.51
C LEU A 409 -24.57 30.67 -9.25
N LYS A 410 -23.30 30.41 -9.62
CA LYS A 410 -22.90 29.15 -10.31
C LYS A 410 -22.36 28.08 -9.38
N SER A 411 -22.14 28.41 -8.09
CA SER A 411 -21.36 27.55 -7.18
C SER A 411 -22.16 26.41 -6.53
N THR A 412 -23.48 26.53 -6.39
CA THR A 412 -24.28 25.54 -5.66
C THR A 412 -24.46 24.22 -6.44
N GLN A 413 -24.46 24.27 -7.75
CA GLN A 413 -24.60 23.08 -8.58
C GLN A 413 -23.29 22.34 -8.83
N ALA A 414 -22.14 23.08 -8.74
CA ALA A 414 -20.82 22.49 -8.90
C ALA A 414 -20.31 21.79 -7.63
N GLN A 415 -20.81 22.18 -6.45
CA GLN A 415 -20.32 21.65 -5.17
C GLN A 415 -20.66 20.18 -4.93
N LEU A 416 -21.80 19.71 -5.41
CA LEU A 416 -22.20 18.29 -5.25
C LEU A 416 -21.33 17.34 -6.09
N ILE A 417 -21.01 17.74 -7.32
CA ILE A 417 -20.16 16.95 -8.23
C ILE A 417 -18.68 16.97 -7.75
N GLN A 418 -18.28 18.07 -7.10
CA GLN A 418 -16.92 18.23 -6.61
C GLN A 418 -16.66 17.42 -5.35
N SER A 419 -17.65 17.22 -4.48
CA SER A 419 -17.52 16.42 -3.26
C SER A 419 -17.21 14.94 -3.56
N GLU A 420 -17.88 14.38 -4.54
CA GLU A 420 -17.66 13.00 -4.97
C GLU A 420 -16.28 12.82 -5.65
N LYS A 421 -15.88 13.82 -6.47
CA LYS A 421 -14.55 13.84 -7.09
C LYS A 421 -13.43 14.05 -6.08
N MET A 422 -13.65 14.83 -5.01
CA MET A 422 -12.65 15.06 -3.96
C MET A 422 -12.41 13.82 -3.10
N ALA A 423 -13.45 13.03 -2.83
CA ALA A 423 -13.31 11.77 -2.11
C ALA A 423 -12.42 10.77 -2.87
N SER A 424 -12.66 10.62 -4.18
CA SER A 424 -11.84 9.79 -5.06
C SER A 424 -10.39 10.31 -5.23
N LEU A 425 -10.23 11.64 -5.27
CA LEU A 425 -8.92 12.27 -5.44
C LEU A 425 -8.06 12.18 -4.17
N GLY A 426 -8.67 12.19 -2.98
CA GLY A 426 -7.95 12.05 -1.70
C GLY A 426 -7.30 10.69 -1.55
N GLU A 427 -8.03 9.63 -1.90
CA GLU A 427 -7.53 8.25 -1.88
C GLU A 427 -6.38 8.05 -2.90
N LEU A 428 -6.54 8.65 -4.08
CA LEU A 428 -5.53 8.59 -5.14
C LEU A 428 -4.26 9.38 -4.79
N THR A 429 -4.40 10.55 -4.16
CA THR A 429 -3.26 11.46 -3.85
C THR A 429 -2.30 10.84 -2.85
N ALA A 430 -2.81 10.07 -1.87
CA ALA A 430 -1.97 9.37 -0.90
C ALA A 430 -1.08 8.31 -1.57
N GLY A 431 -1.65 7.52 -2.47
CA GLY A 431 -0.90 6.52 -3.24
C GLY A 431 0.18 7.16 -4.14
N ILE A 432 -0.16 8.26 -4.80
CA ILE A 432 0.74 8.95 -5.73
C ILE A 432 1.93 9.59 -5.01
N ALA A 433 1.70 10.27 -3.90
CA ALA A 433 2.78 10.91 -3.15
C ALA A 433 3.85 9.89 -2.74
N HIS A 434 3.42 8.72 -2.29
CA HIS A 434 4.32 7.64 -1.87
C HIS A 434 5.04 6.98 -3.05
N GLU A 435 4.35 6.80 -4.18
CA GLU A 435 4.92 6.24 -5.41
C GLU A 435 5.96 7.16 -6.07
N ILE A 436 5.77 8.49 -5.97
CA ILE A 436 6.75 9.48 -6.45
C ILE A 436 7.95 9.57 -5.49
N GLN A 437 7.69 9.53 -4.17
CA GLN A 437 8.73 9.64 -3.16
C GLN A 437 9.78 8.54 -3.29
N ASN A 438 9.35 7.30 -3.59
CA ASN A 438 10.24 6.15 -3.71
C ASN A 438 11.32 6.34 -4.79
N PRO A 439 11.00 6.60 -6.07
CA PRO A 439 12.03 6.80 -7.07
C PRO A 439 12.88 8.06 -6.81
N LEU A 440 12.31 9.11 -6.20
CA LEU A 440 13.08 10.31 -5.85
C LEU A 440 14.08 10.04 -4.73
N ASN A 441 13.74 9.22 -3.73
CA ASN A 441 14.69 8.81 -2.70
C ASN A 441 15.87 8.04 -3.30
N PHE A 442 15.62 7.16 -4.29
CA PHE A 442 16.71 6.47 -5.00
C PHE A 442 17.58 7.45 -5.80
N VAL A 443 16.96 8.39 -6.53
CA VAL A 443 17.70 9.44 -7.25
C VAL A 443 18.62 10.20 -6.29
N ASN A 444 18.09 10.65 -5.16
CA ASN A 444 18.86 11.40 -4.18
C ASN A 444 20.01 10.54 -3.60
N ASN A 445 19.71 9.32 -3.15
CA ASN A 445 20.72 8.43 -2.57
C ASN A 445 21.86 8.12 -3.55
N PHE A 446 21.57 7.80 -4.82
CA PHE A 446 22.61 7.53 -5.79
C PHE A 446 23.37 8.81 -6.20
N SER A 447 22.70 9.96 -6.17
CA SER A 447 23.34 11.25 -6.40
C SER A 447 24.33 11.60 -5.27
N ASP A 448 23.95 11.33 -4.01
CA ASP A 448 24.83 11.55 -2.86
C ASP A 448 26.05 10.62 -2.92
N VAL A 449 25.82 9.33 -3.22
CA VAL A 449 26.91 8.34 -3.41
C VAL A 449 27.84 8.76 -4.57
N ASN A 450 27.30 9.25 -5.69
CA ASN A 450 28.10 9.74 -6.80
C ASN A 450 28.98 10.94 -6.39
N LYS A 451 28.43 11.81 -5.54
CA LYS A 451 29.20 12.94 -5.02
C LYS A 451 30.37 12.45 -4.17
N GLU A 452 30.14 11.49 -3.26
CA GLU A 452 31.21 10.89 -2.44
C GLU A 452 32.29 10.22 -3.32
N LEU A 453 31.87 9.40 -4.29
CA LEU A 453 32.77 8.73 -5.22
C LEU A 453 33.60 9.72 -6.06
N LEU A 454 33.00 10.84 -6.50
CA LEU A 454 33.70 11.87 -7.24
C LEU A 454 34.69 12.66 -6.35
N GLU A 455 34.37 12.84 -5.07
CA GLU A 455 35.30 13.43 -4.11
C GLU A 455 36.48 12.48 -3.83
N GLU A 456 36.23 11.19 -3.73
CA GLU A 456 37.25 10.14 -3.60
C GLU A 456 38.16 10.07 -4.85
N LEU A 457 37.57 10.06 -6.04
CA LEU A 457 38.29 10.13 -7.31
C LEU A 457 39.18 11.37 -7.39
N ARG A 458 38.63 12.51 -6.92
CA ARG A 458 39.38 13.75 -6.86
C ARG A 458 40.56 13.67 -5.88
N ALA A 459 40.35 13.05 -4.74
CA ALA A 459 41.41 12.84 -3.74
C ALA A 459 42.51 11.91 -4.30
N GLU A 460 42.12 10.83 -4.99
CA GLU A 460 43.07 9.90 -5.64
C GLU A 460 43.88 10.62 -6.72
N ARG A 461 43.25 11.46 -7.54
CA ARG A 461 43.94 12.28 -8.57
C ARG A 461 44.85 13.38 -8.03
N LEU A 462 44.68 13.79 -6.76
CA LEU A 462 45.56 14.73 -6.11
C LEU A 462 46.85 14.10 -5.57
N LYS A 463 46.92 12.76 -5.50
CA LYS A 463 48.15 12.05 -5.11
C LYS A 463 49.22 12.20 -6.19
N PRO A 464 50.52 12.12 -5.82
CA PRO A 464 51.61 12.05 -6.77
C PRO A 464 51.40 10.92 -7.79
N LYS A 465 51.76 11.14 -9.05
CA LYS A 465 51.48 10.20 -10.16
C LYS A 465 52.01 8.76 -9.94
N ALA A 466 53.05 8.59 -9.07
CA ALA A 466 53.61 7.30 -8.71
C ALA A 466 52.84 6.54 -7.60
N GLU A 467 51.88 7.21 -6.95
CA GLU A 467 51.11 6.67 -5.84
C GLU A 467 49.61 6.55 -6.18
N ARG A 468 49.22 6.84 -7.45
CA ARG A 468 47.84 6.71 -7.92
C ARG A 468 47.56 5.27 -8.30
N ASP A 469 46.43 4.79 -7.85
CA ASP A 469 45.91 3.50 -8.24
C ASP A 469 44.90 3.67 -9.39
N GLU A 470 45.36 3.45 -10.62
CA GLU A 470 44.53 3.54 -11.84
C GLU A 470 43.36 2.54 -11.81
N LEU A 471 43.48 1.40 -11.14
CA LEU A 471 42.39 0.43 -10.97
C LEU A 471 41.30 0.98 -10.08
N THR A 472 41.66 1.63 -8.98
CA THR A 472 40.72 2.32 -8.09
C THR A 472 40.01 3.49 -8.79
N GLU A 473 40.74 4.28 -9.62
CA GLU A 473 40.11 5.35 -10.42
C GLU A 473 39.08 4.79 -11.42
N GLU A 474 39.41 3.66 -12.07
CA GLU A 474 38.50 3.03 -13.05
C GLU A 474 37.28 2.37 -12.36
N GLU A 475 37.45 1.75 -11.17
CA GLU A 475 36.36 1.23 -10.37
C GLU A 475 35.40 2.35 -9.95
N ILE A 476 35.89 3.46 -9.41
CA ILE A 476 35.07 4.61 -9.00
C ILE A 476 34.31 5.19 -10.19
N ILE A 477 34.94 5.31 -11.35
CA ILE A 477 34.26 5.79 -12.56
C ILE A 477 33.16 4.84 -12.99
N ASN A 478 33.41 3.54 -12.96
CA ASN A 478 32.40 2.53 -13.30
C ASN A 478 31.21 2.57 -12.34
N ASP A 479 31.48 2.74 -11.05
CA ASP A 479 30.41 2.87 -10.04
C ASP A 479 29.60 4.15 -10.21
N VAL A 480 30.23 5.28 -10.54
CA VAL A 480 29.53 6.52 -10.88
C VAL A 480 28.65 6.31 -12.12
N ILE A 481 29.15 5.64 -13.16
CA ILE A 481 28.37 5.36 -14.36
C ILE A 481 27.16 4.46 -14.02
N ALA A 482 27.39 3.41 -13.25
CA ALA A 482 26.31 2.51 -12.82
C ALA A 482 25.24 3.24 -11.96
N ASN A 483 25.65 4.18 -11.12
CA ASN A 483 24.74 5.00 -10.33
C ASN A 483 23.98 6.01 -11.20
N GLU A 484 24.62 6.61 -12.20
CA GLU A 484 23.95 7.49 -13.18
C GLU A 484 22.89 6.76 -13.99
N GLU A 485 23.13 5.50 -14.35
CA GLU A 485 22.11 4.67 -14.98
C GLU A 485 20.90 4.44 -14.08
N LYS A 486 21.13 4.21 -12.76
CA LYS A 486 20.07 4.05 -11.77
C LYS A 486 19.30 5.35 -11.54
N ILE A 487 20.00 6.49 -11.43
CA ILE A 487 19.40 7.83 -11.34
C ILE A 487 18.48 8.09 -12.54
N ASN A 488 18.99 7.83 -13.76
CA ASN A 488 18.20 7.99 -14.99
C ASN A 488 16.97 7.06 -15.00
N HIS A 489 17.15 5.82 -14.57
CA HIS A 489 16.07 4.84 -14.46
C HIS A 489 14.96 5.31 -13.50
N HIS A 490 15.32 5.73 -12.29
CA HIS A 490 14.37 6.20 -11.29
C HIS A 490 13.76 7.55 -11.63
N GLY A 491 14.54 8.44 -12.25
CA GLY A 491 14.04 9.70 -12.78
C GLY A 491 12.97 9.51 -13.85
N LYS A 492 13.20 8.61 -14.80
CA LYS A 492 12.20 8.24 -15.82
C LYS A 492 10.96 7.59 -15.20
N ARG A 493 11.10 6.85 -14.11
CA ARG A 493 9.96 6.28 -13.38
C ARG A 493 9.11 7.35 -12.74
N ALA A 494 9.73 8.32 -12.04
CA ALA A 494 9.02 9.45 -11.44
C ALA A 494 8.31 10.29 -12.51
N ASP A 495 8.97 10.58 -13.62
CA ASP A 495 8.38 11.27 -14.77
C ASP A 495 7.17 10.52 -15.34
N GLY A 496 7.28 9.18 -15.45
CA GLY A 496 6.19 8.30 -15.89
C GLY A 496 4.96 8.37 -14.97
N ILE A 497 5.17 8.36 -13.65
CA ILE A 497 4.10 8.49 -12.65
C ILE A 497 3.42 9.85 -12.77
N VAL A 498 4.22 10.93 -12.85
CA VAL A 498 3.69 12.30 -13.00
C VAL A 498 2.92 12.46 -14.31
N LYS A 499 3.46 11.98 -15.43
CA LYS A 499 2.76 12.01 -16.73
C LYS A 499 1.46 11.21 -16.71
N GLY A 500 1.49 10.03 -16.08
CA GLY A 500 0.30 9.21 -15.90
C GLY A 500 -0.76 9.91 -15.07
N MET A 501 -0.38 10.58 -13.98
CA MET A 501 -1.27 11.38 -13.15
C MET A 501 -1.90 12.55 -13.93
N LEU A 502 -1.08 13.28 -14.69
CA LEU A 502 -1.55 14.39 -15.51
C LEU A 502 -2.55 13.92 -16.59
N GLN A 503 -2.35 12.73 -17.13
CA GLN A 503 -3.30 12.12 -18.07
C GLN A 503 -4.61 11.70 -17.38
N HIS A 504 -4.54 11.20 -16.15
CA HIS A 504 -5.73 10.82 -15.36
C HIS A 504 -6.49 12.04 -14.84
N SER A 505 -5.78 13.12 -14.45
CA SER A 505 -6.36 14.36 -13.92
C SER A 505 -6.98 15.28 -14.99
N ARG A 506 -6.65 15.09 -16.26
CA ARG A 506 -7.27 15.89 -17.33
C ARG A 506 -8.72 15.49 -17.50
N SER A 507 -9.61 16.31 -16.95
CA SER A 507 -11.05 16.20 -17.17
C SER A 507 -11.38 16.36 -18.66
N ASN A 508 -12.22 15.46 -19.15
CA ASN A 508 -12.76 15.47 -20.49
C ASN A 508 -13.49 16.78 -20.75
N THR A 509 -12.91 17.60 -21.61
CA THR A 509 -13.56 18.82 -22.15
C THR A 509 -14.04 18.60 -23.58
N GLY A 510 -13.91 17.38 -24.11
CA GLY A 510 -14.38 17.02 -25.44
C GLY A 510 -15.90 16.86 -25.48
N GLU A 511 -16.54 17.44 -26.50
CA GLU A 511 -17.92 17.13 -26.80
C GLU A 511 -18.02 15.78 -27.51
N LYS A 512 -19.08 15.02 -27.20
CA LYS A 512 -19.37 13.78 -27.93
C LYS A 512 -19.76 14.11 -29.35
N GLU A 513 -19.16 13.42 -30.32
CA GLU A 513 -19.46 13.59 -31.75
C GLU A 513 -19.65 12.24 -32.45
N PRO A 514 -20.44 12.21 -33.52
CA PRO A 514 -20.62 10.98 -34.29
C PRO A 514 -19.30 10.49 -34.90
N THR A 515 -18.79 9.36 -34.40
CA THR A 515 -17.45 8.84 -34.71
C THR A 515 -17.56 7.46 -35.33
N ASP A 516 -16.88 7.26 -36.45
CA ASP A 516 -16.67 5.93 -37.06
C ASP A 516 -15.68 5.12 -36.24
N ILE A 517 -16.19 4.15 -35.49
CA ILE A 517 -15.39 3.32 -34.58
C ILE A 517 -14.44 2.39 -35.32
N ASN A 518 -14.84 1.86 -36.48
CA ASN A 518 -13.99 0.98 -37.26
C ASN A 518 -12.75 1.71 -37.76
N LYS A 519 -12.94 2.91 -38.27
CA LYS A 519 -11.85 3.77 -38.74
C LYS A 519 -10.94 4.19 -37.58
N LEU A 520 -11.54 4.60 -36.47
CA LEU A 520 -10.79 4.98 -35.28
C LEU A 520 -9.95 3.81 -34.75
N ALA A 521 -10.54 2.61 -34.70
CA ALA A 521 -9.85 1.41 -34.24
C ALA A 521 -8.66 1.02 -35.11
N ASP A 522 -8.81 1.09 -36.46
CA ASP A 522 -7.72 0.81 -37.41
C ASP A 522 -6.59 1.86 -37.29
N GLU A 523 -6.95 3.14 -37.19
CA GLU A 523 -5.99 4.24 -37.07
C GLU A 523 -5.09 4.07 -35.83
N TYR A 524 -5.69 3.84 -34.66
CA TYR A 524 -4.93 3.71 -33.42
C TYR A 524 -4.18 2.38 -33.33
N LEU A 525 -4.65 1.32 -33.99
CA LEU A 525 -3.93 0.05 -34.10
C LEU A 525 -2.62 0.24 -34.87
N ARG A 526 -2.68 0.89 -36.03
CA ARG A 526 -1.49 1.20 -36.83
C ARG A 526 -0.55 2.13 -36.12
N LEU A 527 -1.07 3.15 -35.46
CA LEU A 527 -0.27 4.08 -34.64
C LEU A 527 0.50 3.35 -33.55
N SER A 528 -0.17 2.45 -32.81
CA SER A 528 0.45 1.66 -31.75
C SER A 528 1.52 0.70 -32.30
N TYR A 529 1.25 0.03 -33.41
CA TYR A 529 2.20 -0.87 -34.05
C TYR A 529 3.47 -0.14 -34.52
N HIS A 530 3.30 0.99 -35.20
CA HIS A 530 4.46 1.80 -35.65
C HIS A 530 5.23 2.38 -34.44
N GLY A 531 4.53 2.73 -33.36
CA GLY A 531 5.15 3.16 -32.11
C GLY A 531 6.01 2.07 -31.45
N MET A 532 5.60 0.80 -31.56
CA MET A 532 6.41 -0.33 -31.08
C MET A 532 7.62 -0.59 -31.99
N ARG A 533 7.43 -0.58 -33.30
CA ARG A 533 8.53 -0.75 -34.25
C ARG A 533 9.58 0.36 -34.20
N SER A 534 9.18 1.58 -33.86
CA SER A 534 10.15 2.68 -33.67
C SER A 534 11.03 2.52 -32.44
N LYS A 535 10.57 1.75 -31.47
CA LYS A 535 11.32 1.44 -30.23
C LYS A 535 12.19 0.18 -30.36
N ASP A 536 11.73 -0.78 -31.17
CA ASP A 536 12.41 -2.04 -31.39
C ASP A 536 12.29 -2.40 -32.89
N ASN A 537 13.35 -2.18 -33.64
CA ASN A 537 13.37 -2.42 -35.09
C ASN A 537 13.17 -3.90 -35.45
N ASN A 538 13.41 -4.82 -34.53
CA ASN A 538 13.24 -6.27 -34.73
C ASN A 538 11.81 -6.73 -34.37
N PHE A 539 10.99 -5.85 -33.78
CA PHE A 539 9.62 -6.19 -33.46
C PHE A 539 8.78 -6.40 -34.72
N ASN A 540 8.15 -7.56 -34.83
CA ASN A 540 7.17 -7.87 -35.86
C ASN A 540 6.01 -8.68 -35.24
N ALA A 541 4.78 -8.31 -35.57
CA ALA A 541 3.57 -9.01 -35.16
C ALA A 541 2.56 -8.99 -36.30
N ASP A 542 1.86 -10.09 -36.48
CA ASP A 542 0.74 -10.16 -37.42
C ASP A 542 -0.45 -9.36 -36.84
N ILE A 543 -1.10 -8.58 -37.70
CA ILE A 543 -2.23 -7.75 -37.35
C ILE A 543 -3.46 -8.26 -38.09
N GLU A 544 -4.48 -8.69 -37.34
CA GLU A 544 -5.75 -9.08 -37.93
C GLU A 544 -6.86 -8.07 -37.56
N THR A 545 -7.58 -7.59 -38.58
CA THR A 545 -8.72 -6.70 -38.39
C THR A 545 -9.99 -7.35 -38.94
N ARG A 546 -11.07 -7.40 -38.12
CA ARG A 546 -12.38 -7.92 -38.50
C ARG A 546 -13.45 -6.90 -38.09
N PHE A 547 -13.77 -5.99 -38.98
CA PHE A 547 -14.73 -4.94 -38.76
C PHE A 547 -16.11 -5.30 -39.31
N ASP A 548 -17.13 -5.08 -38.49
CA ASP A 548 -18.52 -5.22 -38.87
C ASP A 548 -19.01 -3.88 -39.44
N ASP A 549 -19.37 -3.85 -40.69
CA ASP A 549 -19.83 -2.66 -41.41
C ASP A 549 -21.14 -2.10 -40.83
N THR A 550 -21.89 -2.88 -40.04
CA THR A 550 -23.12 -2.47 -39.42
C THR A 550 -22.94 -1.63 -38.15
N VAL A 551 -21.73 -1.46 -37.67
CA VAL A 551 -21.40 -0.68 -36.46
C VAL A 551 -21.77 0.78 -36.64
N GLY A 552 -21.43 1.39 -37.79
CA GLY A 552 -21.74 2.79 -38.09
C GLY A 552 -21.02 3.79 -37.15
N ASN A 553 -21.57 5.02 -37.12
CA ASN A 553 -21.07 6.07 -36.22
C ASN A 553 -21.82 6.05 -34.89
N ILE A 554 -21.06 6.17 -33.81
CA ILE A 554 -21.59 6.31 -32.42
C ILE A 554 -21.15 7.62 -31.77
N ASN A 555 -21.95 8.11 -30.83
CA ASN A 555 -21.75 9.41 -30.22
C ASN A 555 -20.78 9.30 -29.04
N VAL A 556 -19.50 9.52 -29.30
CA VAL A 556 -18.41 9.40 -28.33
C VAL A 556 -17.45 10.59 -28.41
N VAL A 557 -16.57 10.74 -27.45
CA VAL A 557 -15.41 11.63 -27.56
C VAL A 557 -14.26 10.85 -28.23
N PRO A 558 -13.92 11.13 -29.51
CA PRO A 558 -12.98 10.29 -30.29
C PRO A 558 -11.62 10.15 -29.63
N GLN A 559 -11.12 11.25 -29.08
CA GLN A 559 -9.83 11.26 -28.39
C GLN A 559 -9.78 10.33 -27.17
N ASP A 560 -10.91 10.23 -26.45
CA ASP A 560 -11.02 9.38 -25.27
C ASP A 560 -11.06 7.89 -25.65
N ILE A 561 -11.90 7.55 -26.64
CA ILE A 561 -11.93 6.17 -27.16
C ILE A 561 -10.59 5.81 -27.81
N GLY A 562 -9.97 6.73 -28.52
CA GLY A 562 -8.62 6.54 -29.06
C GLY A 562 -7.57 6.25 -27.98
N ARG A 563 -7.66 6.91 -26.82
CA ARG A 563 -6.80 6.62 -25.66
C ARG A 563 -7.04 5.21 -25.10
N VAL A 564 -8.29 4.79 -25.00
CA VAL A 564 -8.62 3.42 -24.57
C VAL A 564 -7.98 2.41 -25.53
N LEU A 565 -8.22 2.56 -26.82
CA LEU A 565 -7.67 1.69 -27.86
C LEU A 565 -6.14 1.66 -27.82
N LEU A 566 -5.49 2.82 -27.74
CA LEU A 566 -4.03 2.91 -27.67
C LEU A 566 -3.46 2.18 -26.45
N ASN A 567 -4.11 2.32 -25.29
CA ASN A 567 -3.69 1.61 -24.08
C ASN A 567 -3.81 0.09 -24.23
N LEU A 568 -4.90 -0.40 -24.80
CA LEU A 568 -5.11 -1.82 -25.01
C LEU A 568 -4.16 -2.39 -26.05
N TYR A 569 -3.97 -1.73 -27.19
CA TYR A 569 -3.03 -2.16 -28.25
C TYR A 569 -1.58 -2.16 -27.75
N ASN A 570 -1.17 -1.13 -27.01
CA ASN A 570 0.17 -1.09 -26.42
C ASN A 570 0.40 -2.23 -25.41
N ASN A 571 -0.64 -2.64 -24.69
CA ASN A 571 -0.54 -3.78 -23.79
C ASN A 571 -0.49 -5.11 -24.55
N ALA A 572 -1.31 -5.26 -25.60
CA ALA A 572 -1.31 -6.41 -26.48
C ALA A 572 0.05 -6.61 -27.18
N PHE A 573 0.57 -5.56 -27.83
CA PHE A 573 1.88 -5.61 -28.49
C PHE A 573 3.02 -5.87 -27.51
N TYR A 574 2.95 -5.33 -26.31
CA TYR A 574 3.90 -5.63 -25.26
C TYR A 574 3.86 -7.12 -24.87
N ALA A 575 2.66 -7.68 -24.66
CA ALA A 575 2.48 -9.07 -24.24
C ALA A 575 3.01 -10.06 -25.28
N VAL A 576 2.74 -9.82 -26.56
CA VAL A 576 3.22 -10.68 -27.65
C VAL A 576 4.73 -10.54 -27.85
N ASN A 577 5.29 -9.33 -27.66
CA ASN A 577 6.74 -9.11 -27.75
C ASN A 577 7.49 -9.83 -26.62
N GLU A 578 6.98 -9.77 -25.40
CA GLU A 578 7.58 -10.46 -24.27
C GLU A 578 7.54 -12.00 -24.43
N LYS A 579 6.44 -12.54 -24.98
CA LYS A 579 6.35 -13.97 -25.29
C LYS A 579 7.31 -14.39 -26.43
N ALA A 580 7.46 -13.53 -27.43
CA ALA A 580 8.40 -13.75 -28.52
C ALA A 580 9.86 -13.81 -28.05
N LYS A 581 10.25 -12.98 -27.09
CA LYS A 581 11.59 -12.98 -26.48
C LYS A 581 11.92 -14.27 -25.74
N GLN A 582 10.93 -15.05 -25.33
CA GLN A 582 11.10 -16.34 -24.64
C GLN A 582 11.46 -17.48 -25.62
N GLN A 583 11.67 -17.20 -26.92
CA GLN A 583 12.12 -18.12 -27.97
C GLN A 583 11.29 -19.39 -28.07
N THR A 584 9.98 -19.34 -27.92
CA THR A 584 9.08 -20.48 -28.08
C THR A 584 9.07 -20.90 -29.58
N ALA A 585 9.51 -22.11 -29.83
CA ALA A 585 9.60 -22.60 -31.22
C ALA A 585 8.22 -22.58 -31.89
N GLY A 586 8.12 -21.88 -33.04
CA GLY A 586 6.89 -21.78 -33.82
C GLY A 586 5.90 -20.68 -33.41
N TYR A 587 6.20 -19.89 -32.38
CA TYR A 587 5.33 -18.79 -31.99
C TYR A 587 5.41 -17.62 -32.96
N LYS A 588 4.26 -17.15 -33.40
CA LYS A 588 4.10 -15.92 -34.20
C LYS A 588 3.29 -14.91 -33.41
N PRO A 589 3.86 -13.75 -33.09
CA PRO A 589 3.13 -12.68 -32.42
C PRO A 589 1.92 -12.24 -33.26
N GLU A 590 0.74 -12.20 -32.64
CA GLU A 590 -0.49 -11.79 -33.31
C GLU A 590 -1.31 -10.89 -32.39
N VAL A 591 -1.82 -9.80 -32.96
CA VAL A 591 -2.77 -8.89 -32.27
C VAL A 591 -3.95 -8.65 -33.22
N SER A 592 -5.16 -8.82 -32.70
CA SER A 592 -6.37 -8.63 -33.51
C SER A 592 -7.35 -7.65 -32.88
N ILE A 593 -8.14 -6.99 -33.73
CA ILE A 593 -9.30 -6.20 -33.36
C ILE A 593 -10.53 -6.70 -34.13
N LYS A 594 -11.61 -6.91 -33.38
CA LYS A 594 -12.92 -7.25 -33.96
C LYS A 594 -13.94 -6.25 -33.46
N THR A 595 -14.83 -5.81 -34.35
CA THR A 595 -15.99 -4.99 -33.96
C THR A 595 -17.26 -5.74 -34.32
N LYS A 596 -18.31 -5.58 -33.51
CA LYS A 596 -19.60 -6.18 -33.76
C LYS A 596 -20.71 -5.37 -33.11
N LYS A 597 -21.86 -5.33 -33.75
CA LYS A 597 -23.08 -4.76 -33.19
C LYS A 597 -23.95 -5.85 -32.58
N ILE A 598 -24.18 -5.80 -31.25
CA ILE A 598 -24.94 -6.82 -30.51
C ILE A 598 -25.92 -6.14 -29.55
N ASN A 599 -27.22 -6.44 -29.70
CA ASN A 599 -28.28 -6.00 -28.76
C ASN A 599 -28.27 -4.50 -28.44
N GLY A 600 -28.03 -3.63 -29.44
CA GLY A 600 -27.99 -2.17 -29.25
C GLY A 600 -26.73 -1.65 -28.55
N LYS A 601 -25.70 -2.45 -28.49
CA LYS A 601 -24.33 -2.08 -28.06
C LYS A 601 -23.34 -2.35 -29.19
N ILE A 602 -22.31 -1.57 -29.23
CA ILE A 602 -21.13 -1.81 -30.05
C ILE A 602 -20.09 -2.50 -29.19
N GLU A 603 -19.65 -3.65 -29.65
CA GLU A 603 -18.59 -4.42 -29.02
C GLU A 603 -17.32 -4.31 -29.83
N MET A 604 -16.22 -3.95 -29.17
CA MET A 604 -14.86 -3.97 -29.71
C MET A 604 -14.04 -4.96 -28.92
N VAL A 605 -13.45 -5.94 -29.58
CA VAL A 605 -12.62 -6.98 -28.96
C VAL A 605 -11.20 -6.84 -29.42
N VAL A 606 -10.30 -6.48 -28.52
CA VAL A 606 -8.84 -6.45 -28.74
C VAL A 606 -8.28 -7.74 -28.19
N SER A 607 -7.69 -8.58 -29.04
CA SER A 607 -7.12 -9.86 -28.63
C SER A 607 -5.63 -9.94 -28.99
N ASP A 608 -4.87 -10.58 -28.12
CA ASP A 608 -3.47 -10.94 -28.33
C ASP A 608 -3.22 -12.42 -28.01
N ASN A 609 -2.21 -13.01 -28.62
CA ASN A 609 -1.75 -14.36 -28.33
C ASN A 609 -0.52 -14.38 -27.39
N GLY A 610 -0.37 -13.34 -26.56
CA GLY A 610 0.72 -13.19 -25.60
C GLY A 610 0.65 -14.16 -24.41
N ASN A 611 1.24 -13.76 -23.29
CA ASN A 611 1.30 -14.61 -22.10
C ASN A 611 -0.03 -14.69 -21.30
N GLY A 612 -1.04 -13.90 -21.69
CA GLY A 612 -2.32 -13.85 -20.97
C GLY A 612 -2.22 -13.12 -19.62
N ILE A 613 -3.37 -13.04 -18.96
CA ILE A 613 -3.47 -12.44 -17.63
C ILE A 613 -3.87 -13.53 -16.65
N PRO A 614 -3.06 -13.79 -15.60
CA PRO A 614 -3.41 -14.76 -14.56
C PRO A 614 -4.74 -14.40 -13.89
N GLN A 615 -5.58 -15.40 -13.65
CA GLN A 615 -6.94 -15.21 -13.12
C GLN A 615 -6.97 -14.47 -11.76
N ASN A 616 -5.91 -14.60 -11.00
CA ASN A 616 -5.75 -14.01 -9.67
C ASN A 616 -5.47 -12.49 -9.68
N ILE A 617 -5.26 -11.88 -10.85
CA ILE A 617 -5.04 -10.43 -10.96
C ILE A 617 -6.11 -9.71 -11.78
N VAL A 618 -7.02 -10.45 -12.40
CA VAL A 618 -8.02 -9.90 -13.33
C VAL A 618 -8.84 -8.74 -12.72
N ASP A 619 -9.32 -8.89 -11.49
CA ASP A 619 -10.11 -7.84 -10.82
C ASP A 619 -9.30 -6.61 -10.41
N LYS A 620 -7.98 -6.63 -10.61
CA LYS A 620 -7.08 -5.56 -10.17
C LYS A 620 -6.43 -4.81 -11.27
N ILE A 621 -6.44 -5.38 -12.48
CA ILE A 621 -5.79 -4.73 -13.62
C ILE A 621 -6.36 -3.33 -13.89
N PHE A 622 -7.58 -3.05 -13.42
CA PHE A 622 -8.24 -1.75 -13.54
C PHE A 622 -7.99 -0.82 -12.34
N GLN A 623 -7.28 -1.28 -11.30
CA GLN A 623 -6.91 -0.39 -10.19
C GLN A 623 -5.79 0.55 -10.60
N PRO A 624 -5.87 1.82 -10.21
CA PRO A 624 -4.78 2.78 -10.46
C PRO A 624 -3.43 2.25 -9.92
N PHE A 625 -2.37 2.48 -10.69
CA PHE A 625 -0.99 2.08 -10.40
C PHE A 625 -0.71 0.57 -10.39
N PHE A 626 -1.70 -0.28 -10.67
CA PHE A 626 -1.47 -1.71 -10.81
C PHE A 626 -0.73 -2.01 -12.12
N THR A 627 0.42 -2.67 -12.03
CA THR A 627 1.20 -3.13 -13.18
C THR A 627 1.98 -4.40 -12.87
N THR A 628 2.02 -5.32 -13.82
CA THR A 628 2.88 -6.52 -13.80
C THR A 628 4.15 -6.34 -14.63
N LYS A 629 4.31 -5.19 -15.28
CA LYS A 629 5.50 -4.87 -16.08
C LYS A 629 6.68 -4.55 -15.16
N PRO A 630 7.92 -4.85 -15.59
CA PRO A 630 9.11 -4.50 -14.82
C PRO A 630 9.13 -3.03 -14.44
N THR A 631 9.74 -2.75 -13.30
CA THR A 631 9.87 -1.39 -12.75
C THR A 631 10.37 -0.41 -13.80
N GLY A 632 9.62 0.65 -14.04
CA GLY A 632 9.92 1.68 -15.05
C GLY A 632 9.30 1.44 -16.44
N SER A 633 8.71 0.27 -16.71
CA SER A 633 8.12 -0.08 -18.02
C SER A 633 6.60 0.10 -18.10
N GLY A 634 5.95 0.38 -16.96
CA GLY A 634 4.50 0.62 -16.91
C GLY A 634 4.12 1.53 -15.75
N THR A 635 3.20 2.48 -16.00
CA THR A 635 2.68 3.41 -14.97
C THR A 635 1.54 2.82 -14.15
N GLY A 636 0.94 1.70 -14.60
CA GLY A 636 -0.24 1.10 -13.97
C GLY A 636 -1.53 1.94 -14.06
N LEU A 637 -1.51 3.03 -14.84
CA LEU A 637 -2.66 3.95 -14.97
C LEU A 637 -3.45 3.76 -16.28
N GLY A 638 -2.89 3.07 -17.26
CA GLY A 638 -3.51 2.95 -18.58
C GLY A 638 -4.86 2.23 -18.53
N LEU A 639 -4.95 1.10 -17.84
CA LEU A 639 -6.19 0.31 -17.76
C LEU A 639 -7.23 0.93 -16.84
N SER A 640 -6.84 1.55 -15.73
CA SER A 640 -7.77 2.30 -14.86
C SER A 640 -8.39 3.48 -15.61
N LEU A 641 -7.58 4.25 -16.33
CA LEU A 641 -8.07 5.33 -17.19
C LEU A 641 -8.99 4.81 -18.29
N SER A 642 -8.65 3.67 -18.90
CA SER A 642 -9.51 3.05 -19.91
C SER A 642 -10.87 2.65 -19.34
N TYR A 643 -10.88 2.11 -18.13
CA TYR A 643 -12.11 1.78 -17.41
C TYR A 643 -12.98 3.01 -17.15
N ASP A 644 -12.38 4.08 -16.62
CA ASP A 644 -13.09 5.33 -16.31
C ASP A 644 -13.67 5.98 -17.58
N ILE A 645 -12.90 6.01 -18.66
CA ILE A 645 -13.34 6.54 -19.95
C ILE A 645 -14.54 5.73 -20.49
N VAL A 646 -14.45 4.41 -20.49
CA VAL A 646 -15.53 3.56 -20.99
C VAL A 646 -16.78 3.72 -20.14
N LYS A 647 -16.65 3.78 -18.81
CA LYS A 647 -17.77 4.04 -17.89
C LYS A 647 -18.38 5.42 -18.10
N ALA A 648 -17.59 6.47 -18.33
CA ALA A 648 -18.07 7.82 -18.63
C ALA A 648 -18.87 7.89 -19.94
N HIS A 649 -18.58 6.97 -20.86
CA HIS A 649 -19.36 6.81 -22.10
C HIS A 649 -20.59 5.89 -21.94
N GLY A 650 -20.88 5.42 -20.70
CA GLY A 650 -22.00 4.51 -20.43
C GLY A 650 -21.73 3.07 -20.87
N GLY A 651 -20.48 2.73 -21.13
CA GLY A 651 -20.03 1.44 -21.58
C GLY A 651 -19.50 0.53 -20.48
N GLU A 652 -18.97 -0.61 -20.90
CA GLU A 652 -18.34 -1.60 -20.04
C GLU A 652 -17.09 -2.14 -20.70
N ILE A 653 -16.04 -2.40 -19.89
CA ILE A 653 -14.83 -3.08 -20.33
C ILE A 653 -14.69 -4.39 -19.54
N ILE A 654 -14.50 -5.47 -20.26
CA ILE A 654 -14.39 -6.82 -19.71
C ILE A 654 -13.08 -7.42 -20.21
N VAL A 655 -12.44 -8.24 -19.40
CA VAL A 655 -11.25 -8.98 -19.80
C VAL A 655 -11.54 -10.47 -19.74
N ALA A 656 -11.12 -11.19 -20.77
CA ALA A 656 -11.17 -12.63 -20.91
C ALA A 656 -9.79 -13.15 -21.34
N GLY A 657 -9.50 -14.40 -21.05
CA GLY A 657 -8.24 -15.05 -21.43
C GLY A 657 -7.75 -16.02 -20.37
N LYS A 658 -6.80 -16.86 -20.74
CA LYS A 658 -6.10 -17.78 -19.85
C LYS A 658 -4.61 -17.46 -19.87
N GLU A 659 -3.96 -17.66 -18.76
CA GLU A 659 -2.50 -17.63 -18.68
C GLU A 659 -1.89 -18.62 -19.68
N GLY A 660 -1.02 -18.11 -20.54
CA GLY A 660 -0.38 -18.87 -21.62
C GLY A 660 -1.08 -18.81 -22.98
N ASP A 661 -2.39 -18.50 -23.04
CA ASP A 661 -3.21 -18.55 -24.28
C ASP A 661 -3.50 -17.17 -24.89
N GLY A 662 -3.09 -16.07 -24.20
CA GLY A 662 -3.34 -14.69 -24.64
C GLY A 662 -4.45 -13.98 -23.87
N THR A 663 -4.72 -12.72 -24.25
CA THR A 663 -5.71 -11.86 -23.59
C THR A 663 -6.73 -11.33 -24.57
N GLU A 664 -7.98 -11.23 -24.15
CA GLU A 664 -9.04 -10.50 -24.84
C GLU A 664 -9.61 -9.40 -23.96
N PHE A 665 -9.58 -8.15 -24.44
CA PHE A 665 -10.30 -7.04 -23.87
C PHE A 665 -11.54 -6.74 -24.68
N ILE A 666 -12.70 -6.78 -24.06
CA ILE A 666 -14.00 -6.56 -24.68
C ILE A 666 -14.53 -5.22 -24.17
N ILE A 667 -14.68 -4.26 -25.05
CA ILE A 667 -15.27 -2.95 -24.78
C ILE A 667 -16.69 -2.94 -25.34
N GLN A 668 -17.67 -2.63 -24.53
CA GLN A 668 -19.06 -2.47 -24.93
C GLN A 668 -19.48 -1.02 -24.75
N LEU A 669 -19.91 -0.37 -25.83
CA LEU A 669 -20.44 0.99 -25.82
C LEU A 669 -21.90 1.01 -26.26
N PRO A 670 -22.73 1.93 -25.72
CA PRO A 670 -24.10 2.09 -26.20
C PRO A 670 -24.10 2.62 -27.64
N ASP A 671 -25.04 2.10 -28.44
CA ASP A 671 -25.18 2.47 -29.85
C ASP A 671 -25.87 3.87 -30.06
N LYS A 672 -26.24 4.57 -28.96
CA LYS A 672 -26.92 5.87 -29.00
C LYS A 672 -26.22 6.94 -28.19
#